data_f7b38d6b9d730936cef44b4c27c134c6
#
_entry.id   f7b38d6b9d730936cef44b4c27c134c6
#
_cell.length_a   1.000
_cell.length_b   1.000
_cell.length_c   1.000
_cell.angle_alpha   90.00
_cell.angle_beta   90.00
_cell.angle_gamma   90.00
#
_symmetry.space_group_name_H-M   'P 1'
#
loop_
_entity.id
_entity.type
_entity.pdbx_description
1 polymer ?
#
loop_
_entity_poly.entity_id
_entity_poly.type
_entity_poly.pdbx_seq_one_letter_code
_entity_poly.pdbx_strand_id
1 'polypeptide(L)'
;MNYTDRHQYACYDSPHFSLTFRTDDASFAFLGLDSGGRRPDHKNSYNLLKPSFGAHTLGFARRGESAKVTHGADGISAKTAVGSYGFVPEDDRAFRLDFAAARGQTLPAALYEASLSVVTAPPTIWADTDPVAKPYAPKHPKNPRFVAERTWKLPMYIHFPDYGTLRIEAAEGELECRETLIRSGEMTGLSLGYQNHGGHNDVVALHHGISRLVFRRPRGAAPAKKASLRITAEPEISPKAPFLADSRWDGFRRAWLNNFPLNRPTLTMGDNIYLEGLAHLSVHNKADMLALCDPADHPLFGRIRETFVKTLDAAFAHCQAADGEIGWEYAGHPKPEGQLMVAFIDCTPSNLIGGLVALQWAPDRAKRWLPAMLRAADFLLRLDTDGDGLVEVPFNGNSYAEPWNHRGGRPRNWWDNIAFGHKDAWFNLLVHRAMRLLAPVARAHGRVAEADRIKAFLTKFQENFRRELFNPETGIIAGWRDAKGLLHDYQFTFPTAMAVNEGVLTKTEGRAMLRRLLAYMKDAGFGDNRYGIPGNTKPIPLGVDTFDWAFMGGWPRYENGGCCGMTAWHFLNALYRVGLEKEADGIYFRMLDTFESMPTHSGLFPGYMESCDWRTKDGNNCGYNYLADNYLFLAAGFAHHLGKSPK
;
A
#
# COMPACT_ATOMS: atom_id res chain seq x y z
N MET A 1 -22.88 -22.52 -8.75
CA MET A 1 -21.88 -23.18 -7.85
C MET A 1 -22.11 -24.69 -7.85
N ASN A 2 -21.05 -25.47 -7.77
CA ASN A 2 -21.10 -26.94 -7.67
C ASN A 2 -21.21 -27.37 -6.21
N TYR A 3 -22.12 -28.30 -5.91
CA TYR A 3 -22.32 -28.83 -4.57
C TYR A 3 -21.59 -30.17 -4.40
N THR A 4 -20.97 -30.34 -3.23
CA THR A 4 -20.35 -31.60 -2.81
C THR A 4 -20.62 -31.87 -1.33
N ASP A 5 -21.14 -33.06 -1.00
CA ASP A 5 -21.28 -33.50 0.39
C ASP A 5 -19.99 -34.18 0.86
N ARG A 6 -19.47 -33.73 1.99
CA ARG A 6 -18.25 -34.26 2.63
C ARG A 6 -18.51 -34.55 4.11
N HIS A 7 -19.35 -35.53 4.41
CA HIS A 7 -19.69 -35.92 5.78
C HIS A 7 -20.27 -34.77 6.65
N GLN A 8 -19.40 -34.11 7.40
CA GLN A 8 -19.78 -33.02 8.31
C GLN A 8 -19.86 -31.66 7.61
N TYR A 9 -19.61 -31.60 6.29
CA TYR A 9 -19.51 -30.36 5.54
C TYR A 9 -20.29 -30.40 4.23
N ALA A 10 -21.08 -29.37 4.00
CA ALA A 10 -21.69 -29.07 2.71
C ALA A 10 -20.77 -28.04 2.02
N CYS A 11 -20.19 -28.42 0.88
CA CYS A 11 -19.25 -27.59 0.12
C CYS A 11 -19.90 -27.07 -1.16
N TYR A 12 -19.70 -25.79 -1.46
CA TYR A 12 -20.17 -25.12 -2.68
C TYR A 12 -18.98 -24.45 -3.34
N ASP A 13 -18.70 -24.83 -4.58
CA ASP A 13 -17.53 -24.38 -5.32
C ASP A 13 -17.92 -23.72 -6.65
N SER A 14 -17.29 -22.61 -6.99
CA SER A 14 -17.40 -21.89 -8.24
C SER A 14 -16.02 -21.36 -8.67
N PRO A 15 -15.86 -20.79 -9.87
CA PRO A 15 -14.62 -20.09 -10.20
C PRO A 15 -14.20 -19.04 -9.18
N HIS A 16 -15.16 -18.38 -8.51
CA HIS A 16 -14.93 -17.23 -7.63
C HIS A 16 -14.93 -17.56 -6.15
N PHE A 17 -15.62 -18.63 -5.75
CA PHE A 17 -15.80 -19.00 -4.35
C PHE A 17 -15.42 -20.45 -4.08
N SER A 18 -14.89 -20.69 -2.89
CA SER A 18 -14.92 -21.97 -2.21
C SER A 18 -15.58 -21.78 -0.85
N LEU A 19 -16.77 -22.34 -0.68
CA LEU A 19 -17.60 -22.15 0.50
C LEU A 19 -17.84 -23.47 1.19
N THR A 20 -17.65 -23.54 2.51
CA THR A 20 -17.90 -24.74 3.30
C THR A 20 -18.74 -24.41 4.52
N PHE A 21 -19.81 -25.16 4.71
CA PHE A 21 -20.72 -25.05 5.83
C PHE A 21 -20.75 -26.35 6.61
N ARG A 22 -20.91 -26.26 7.92
CA ARG A 22 -21.12 -27.45 8.77
C ARG A 22 -22.53 -27.98 8.59
N THR A 23 -22.66 -29.29 8.57
CA THR A 23 -23.98 -29.94 8.39
C THR A 23 -24.74 -30.14 9.69
N ASP A 24 -24.13 -29.85 10.86
CA ASP A 24 -24.78 -29.96 12.18
C ASP A 24 -25.52 -28.67 12.59
N ASP A 25 -25.04 -27.49 12.15
CA ASP A 25 -25.61 -26.20 12.56
C ASP A 25 -25.69 -25.16 11.43
N ALA A 26 -25.32 -25.53 10.18
CA ALA A 26 -25.22 -24.65 9.02
C ALA A 26 -24.30 -23.42 9.22
N SER A 27 -23.35 -23.50 10.15
CA SER A 27 -22.37 -22.44 10.33
C SER A 27 -21.36 -22.44 9.19
N PHE A 28 -20.85 -21.24 8.86
CA PHE A 28 -19.90 -21.03 7.78
C PHE A 28 -18.48 -21.33 8.27
N ALA A 29 -17.90 -22.41 7.76
CA ALA A 29 -16.59 -22.91 8.22
C ALA A 29 -15.42 -22.43 7.37
N PHE A 30 -15.65 -22.21 6.05
CA PHE A 30 -14.59 -21.80 5.13
C PHE A 30 -15.11 -20.84 4.07
N LEU A 31 -14.40 -19.73 3.87
CA LEU A 31 -14.61 -18.77 2.79
C LEU A 31 -13.29 -18.59 2.03
N GLY A 32 -13.25 -19.12 0.82
CA GLY A 32 -12.22 -18.84 -0.18
C GLY A 32 -12.76 -17.90 -1.25
N LEU A 33 -11.93 -17.02 -1.75
CA LEU A 33 -12.27 -16.00 -2.75
C LEU A 33 -11.20 -15.94 -3.84
N ASP A 34 -11.62 -15.83 -5.09
CA ASP A 34 -10.84 -15.35 -6.23
C ASP A 34 -11.74 -14.46 -7.10
N SER A 35 -11.64 -13.15 -6.94
CA SER A 35 -12.44 -12.20 -7.74
C SER A 35 -12.24 -12.36 -9.25
N GLY A 36 -11.03 -12.74 -9.68
CA GLY A 36 -10.70 -13.00 -11.08
C GLY A 36 -11.29 -14.31 -11.61
N GLY A 37 -11.50 -15.30 -10.75
CA GLY A 37 -12.02 -16.61 -11.10
C GLY A 37 -11.08 -17.48 -11.93
N ARG A 38 -9.77 -17.20 -11.87
CA ARG A 38 -8.75 -17.86 -12.71
C ARG A 38 -7.78 -18.73 -11.93
N ARG A 39 -7.81 -18.66 -10.60
CA ARG A 39 -6.86 -19.35 -9.71
C ARG A 39 -7.59 -20.28 -8.74
N PRO A 40 -8.07 -21.45 -9.20
CA PRO A 40 -8.86 -22.34 -8.38
C PRO A 40 -8.13 -22.79 -7.11
N ASP A 41 -6.81 -23.04 -7.20
CA ASP A 41 -6.03 -23.46 -6.04
C ASP A 41 -5.83 -22.33 -5.02
N HIS A 42 -5.78 -21.08 -5.49
CA HIS A 42 -5.62 -19.91 -4.64
C HIS A 42 -6.80 -19.71 -3.69
N LYS A 43 -8.05 -19.76 -4.20
CA LYS A 43 -9.26 -19.64 -3.36
C LYS A 43 -9.41 -20.77 -2.35
N ASN A 44 -8.79 -21.93 -2.60
CA ASN A 44 -8.82 -23.10 -1.72
C ASN A 44 -7.68 -23.09 -0.70
N SER A 45 -6.67 -22.27 -0.90
CA SER A 45 -5.44 -22.28 -0.10
C SER A 45 -5.60 -21.61 1.26
N TYR A 46 -6.59 -20.72 1.43
CA TYR A 46 -6.71 -19.94 2.64
C TYR A 46 -8.16 -19.61 3.03
N ASN A 47 -8.44 -19.74 4.32
CA ASN A 47 -9.75 -19.37 4.88
C ASN A 47 -9.77 -17.89 5.25
N LEU A 48 -10.58 -17.08 4.59
CA LEU A 48 -10.77 -15.66 4.90
C LEU A 48 -11.56 -15.43 6.20
N LEU A 49 -12.20 -16.46 6.73
CA LEU A 49 -12.78 -16.46 8.07
C LEU A 49 -11.77 -16.96 9.10
N LYS A 50 -11.76 -16.35 10.29
CA LYS A 50 -10.88 -16.82 11.36
C LYS A 50 -11.43 -18.11 11.98
N PRO A 51 -10.74 -19.26 11.87
CA PRO A 51 -11.30 -20.56 12.26
C PRO A 51 -11.71 -20.66 13.73
N SER A 52 -11.00 -19.96 14.63
CA SER A 52 -11.28 -20.00 16.08
C SER A 52 -12.54 -19.25 16.49
N PHE A 53 -13.07 -18.37 15.61
CA PHE A 53 -14.22 -17.52 15.91
C PHE A 53 -15.40 -17.79 14.99
N GLY A 54 -15.15 -18.44 13.85
CA GLY A 54 -16.16 -18.86 12.88
C GLY A 54 -17.01 -17.73 12.32
N ALA A 55 -18.03 -18.12 11.60
CA ALA A 55 -19.14 -17.26 11.24
C ALA A 55 -20.40 -17.92 11.79
N HIS A 56 -21.14 -17.21 12.62
CA HIS A 56 -22.26 -17.74 13.36
C HIS A 56 -23.52 -16.93 13.12
N THR A 57 -24.65 -17.63 13.13
CA THR A 57 -25.94 -16.96 13.22
C THR A 57 -26.19 -16.53 14.66
N LEU A 58 -26.38 -15.23 14.86
CA LEU A 58 -26.66 -14.66 16.16
C LEU A 58 -28.18 -14.66 16.41
N GLY A 59 -28.59 -15.08 17.60
CA GLY A 59 -29.97 -14.99 18.05
C GLY A 59 -30.94 -16.06 17.51
N PHE A 60 -30.50 -16.98 16.65
CA PHE A 60 -31.33 -18.07 16.12
C PHE A 60 -31.17 -19.37 16.89
N ALA A 61 -30.01 -19.65 17.44
CA ALA A 61 -29.80 -20.82 18.29
C ALA A 61 -29.26 -20.39 19.66
N ARG A 62 -29.79 -20.96 20.72
CA ARG A 62 -29.18 -20.90 22.05
C ARG A 62 -28.06 -21.94 22.09
N ARG A 63 -27.00 -21.68 22.82
CA ARG A 63 -25.88 -22.60 22.98
C ARG A 63 -26.41 -23.95 23.50
N GLY A 64 -26.31 -25.02 22.70
CA GLY A 64 -26.81 -26.36 23.03
C GLY A 64 -28.18 -26.72 22.45
N GLU A 65 -28.87 -25.85 21.71
CA GLU A 65 -30.07 -26.22 20.95
C GLU A 65 -29.66 -26.86 19.62
N SER A 66 -30.25 -28.05 19.34
CA SER A 66 -30.05 -28.71 18.04
C SER A 66 -30.90 -28.03 16.96
N ALA A 67 -30.25 -27.60 15.88
CA ALA A 67 -30.96 -27.16 14.68
C ALA A 67 -31.29 -28.37 13.79
N LYS A 68 -32.45 -28.34 13.13
CA LYS A 68 -32.70 -29.27 12.03
C LYS A 68 -32.11 -28.71 10.76
N VAL A 69 -31.00 -29.28 10.32
CA VAL A 69 -30.27 -28.86 9.12
C VAL A 69 -30.73 -29.69 7.91
N THR A 70 -30.89 -29.00 6.78
CA THR A 70 -31.07 -29.60 5.45
C THR A 70 -30.06 -28.98 4.50
N HIS A 71 -29.46 -29.77 3.62
CA HIS A 71 -28.47 -29.31 2.64
C HIS A 71 -28.58 -30.07 1.32
N GLY A 72 -28.11 -29.44 0.23
CA GLY A 72 -28.15 -29.96 -1.12
C GLY A 72 -27.67 -28.91 -2.13
N ALA A 73 -27.90 -29.19 -3.39
CA ALA A 73 -27.47 -28.26 -4.46
C ALA A 73 -28.12 -26.86 -4.36
N ASP A 74 -29.33 -26.79 -3.80
CA ASP A 74 -30.09 -25.54 -3.64
C ASP A 74 -29.66 -24.72 -2.41
N GLY A 75 -28.69 -25.22 -1.64
CA GLY A 75 -28.15 -24.52 -0.47
C GLY A 75 -28.19 -25.36 0.81
N ILE A 76 -27.91 -24.68 1.92
CA ILE A 76 -28.02 -25.27 3.28
C ILE A 76 -28.87 -24.38 4.16
N SER A 77 -29.72 -24.97 4.97
CA SER A 77 -30.53 -24.22 5.92
C SER A 77 -30.67 -24.93 7.27
N ALA A 78 -30.78 -24.14 8.32
CA ALA A 78 -31.05 -24.60 9.68
C ALA A 78 -32.37 -24.03 10.18
N LYS A 79 -33.17 -24.87 10.81
CA LYS A 79 -34.45 -24.51 11.44
C LYS A 79 -34.34 -24.67 12.95
N THR A 80 -34.70 -23.61 13.67
CA THR A 80 -34.67 -23.53 15.13
C THR A 80 -36.05 -23.13 15.68
N ALA A 81 -36.20 -23.09 17.00
CA ALA A 81 -37.42 -22.59 17.64
C ALA A 81 -37.67 -21.08 17.37
N VAL A 82 -36.62 -20.31 17.11
CA VAL A 82 -36.70 -18.84 16.88
C VAL A 82 -36.99 -18.51 15.42
N GLY A 83 -36.60 -19.40 14.50
CA GLY A 83 -36.76 -19.18 13.06
C GLY A 83 -35.86 -20.09 12.23
N SER A 84 -35.59 -19.66 11.02
CA SER A 84 -34.68 -20.35 10.11
C SER A 84 -33.64 -19.37 9.53
N TYR A 85 -32.50 -19.91 9.22
CA TYR A 85 -31.43 -19.22 8.49
C TYR A 85 -30.77 -20.18 7.49
N GLY A 86 -30.16 -19.67 6.46
CA GLY A 86 -29.51 -20.51 5.48
C GLY A 86 -28.74 -19.74 4.43
N PHE A 87 -28.00 -20.52 3.68
CA PHE A 87 -27.25 -20.10 2.50
C PHE A 87 -27.97 -20.58 1.24
N VAL A 88 -28.07 -19.75 0.24
CA VAL A 88 -28.63 -20.02 -1.08
C VAL A 88 -27.67 -19.58 -2.15
N PRO A 89 -27.12 -20.49 -2.98
CA PRO A 89 -26.31 -20.09 -4.14
C PRO A 89 -27.21 -19.40 -5.17
N GLU A 90 -26.75 -18.28 -5.76
CA GLU A 90 -27.48 -17.58 -6.81
C GLU A 90 -26.83 -17.84 -8.18
N ASP A 91 -25.52 -17.59 -8.26
CA ASP A 91 -24.72 -17.84 -9.46
C ASP A 91 -23.27 -18.16 -9.08
N ASP A 92 -22.33 -18.09 -10.01
CA ASP A 92 -20.91 -18.36 -9.75
C ASP A 92 -20.20 -17.25 -8.96
N ARG A 93 -20.81 -16.04 -8.92
CA ARG A 93 -20.25 -14.86 -8.24
C ARG A 93 -21.03 -14.42 -7.01
N ALA A 94 -22.21 -14.98 -6.78
CA ALA A 94 -23.09 -14.50 -5.71
C ALA A 94 -23.78 -15.62 -4.95
N PHE A 95 -24.00 -15.35 -3.69
CA PHE A 95 -24.85 -16.14 -2.82
C PHE A 95 -25.62 -15.25 -1.83
N ARG A 96 -26.64 -15.82 -1.22
CA ARG A 96 -27.48 -15.14 -0.26
C ARG A 96 -27.49 -15.86 1.08
N LEU A 97 -27.52 -15.09 2.16
CA LEU A 97 -27.80 -15.56 3.50
C LEU A 97 -29.22 -15.10 3.89
N ASP A 98 -30.14 -16.05 4.05
CA ASP A 98 -31.54 -15.79 4.33
C ASP A 98 -31.84 -16.01 5.81
N PHE A 99 -32.67 -15.14 6.37
CA PHE A 99 -33.13 -15.19 7.76
C PHE A 99 -34.65 -15.03 7.81
N ALA A 100 -35.34 -15.93 8.51
CA ALA A 100 -36.77 -15.84 8.69
C ALA A 100 -37.15 -16.15 10.13
N ALA A 101 -38.00 -15.33 10.73
CA ALA A 101 -38.53 -15.55 12.06
C ALA A 101 -39.57 -16.70 12.09
N ALA A 102 -39.68 -17.43 13.20
CA ALA A 102 -40.73 -18.39 13.42
C ALA A 102 -42.10 -17.70 13.43
N ARG A 103 -43.16 -18.52 13.21
CA ARG A 103 -44.54 -18.00 13.21
C ARG A 103 -44.85 -17.29 14.52
N GLY A 104 -45.35 -16.07 14.43
CA GLY A 104 -45.69 -15.22 15.58
C GLY A 104 -44.50 -14.46 16.21
N GLN A 105 -43.30 -14.68 15.71
CA GLN A 105 -42.08 -14.00 16.19
C GLN A 105 -41.57 -12.96 15.19
N THR A 106 -40.60 -12.19 15.62
CA THR A 106 -39.84 -11.25 14.79
C THR A 106 -38.36 -11.63 14.79
N LEU A 107 -37.63 -11.20 13.77
CA LEU A 107 -36.20 -11.44 13.68
C LEU A 107 -35.46 -10.83 14.89
N PRO A 108 -34.43 -11.52 15.41
CA PRO A 108 -33.56 -10.95 16.43
C PRO A 108 -32.85 -9.66 15.92
N ALA A 109 -32.37 -8.83 16.83
CA ALA A 109 -31.68 -7.60 16.48
C ALA A 109 -30.39 -7.88 15.71
N ALA A 110 -29.61 -8.85 16.14
CA ALA A 110 -28.40 -9.31 15.46
C ALA A 110 -28.69 -10.64 14.75
N LEU A 111 -28.28 -10.72 13.48
CA LEU A 111 -28.61 -11.87 12.62
C LEU A 111 -27.40 -12.76 12.36
N TYR A 112 -26.28 -12.17 12.05
CA TYR A 112 -25.12 -12.91 11.60
C TYR A 112 -23.83 -12.26 12.08
N GLU A 113 -22.83 -13.06 12.41
CA GLU A 113 -21.52 -12.64 12.82
C GLU A 113 -20.46 -13.36 11.99
N ALA A 114 -19.50 -12.61 11.47
CA ALA A 114 -18.32 -13.14 10.81
C ALA A 114 -17.06 -12.50 11.41
N SER A 115 -16.09 -13.32 11.74
CA SER A 115 -14.75 -12.86 12.11
C SER A 115 -13.80 -13.08 10.94
N LEU A 116 -13.22 -12.00 10.44
CA LEU A 116 -12.34 -12.06 9.28
C LEU A 116 -10.91 -12.42 9.70
N SER A 117 -10.29 -13.26 8.92
CA SER A 117 -8.88 -13.58 9.04
C SER A 117 -8.04 -12.50 8.37
N VAL A 118 -6.92 -12.16 9.00
CA VAL A 118 -5.87 -11.36 8.37
C VAL A 118 -4.91 -12.33 7.72
N VAL A 119 -4.94 -12.40 6.40
CA VAL A 119 -4.15 -13.39 5.64
C VAL A 119 -2.83 -12.81 5.19
N THR A 120 -2.89 -11.73 4.46
CA THR A 120 -1.71 -11.06 3.85
C THR A 120 -1.58 -9.65 4.35
N ALA A 121 -2.68 -8.95 4.37
CA ALA A 121 -2.86 -7.64 4.95
C ALA A 121 -4.26 -7.58 5.56
N PRO A 122 -4.52 -6.66 6.48
CA PRO A 122 -5.85 -6.46 6.99
C PRO A 122 -6.82 -6.19 5.84
N PRO A 123 -8.01 -6.78 5.86
CA PRO A 123 -9.02 -6.48 4.86
C PRO A 123 -9.38 -5.00 4.94
N THR A 124 -9.55 -4.38 3.79
CA THR A 124 -10.03 -3.01 3.69
C THR A 124 -11.54 -2.99 3.58
N ILE A 125 -12.20 -2.21 4.42
CA ILE A 125 -13.66 -2.12 4.46
C ILE A 125 -14.10 -0.70 4.14
N TRP A 126 -15.08 -0.55 3.24
CA TRP A 126 -15.73 0.72 2.93
C TRP A 126 -17.20 0.52 2.60
N ALA A 127 -17.97 1.59 2.58
CA ALA A 127 -19.35 1.60 2.12
C ALA A 127 -19.58 2.75 1.13
N ASP A 128 -20.64 2.68 0.32
CA ASP A 128 -20.95 3.72 -0.67
C ASP A 128 -21.19 5.09 -0.03
N THR A 129 -21.73 5.11 1.17
CA THR A 129 -22.06 6.33 1.92
C THR A 129 -20.97 6.79 2.87
N ASP A 130 -19.96 5.97 3.14
CA ASP A 130 -18.90 6.31 4.08
C ASP A 130 -17.56 6.45 3.37
N PRO A 131 -16.79 7.52 3.65
CA PRO A 131 -15.45 7.64 3.11
C PRO A 131 -14.59 6.49 3.62
N VAL A 132 -13.68 6.01 2.76
CA VAL A 132 -12.77 4.89 3.03
C VAL A 132 -11.98 5.06 4.32
N ALA A 133 -11.81 6.28 4.78
CA ALA A 133 -10.97 6.59 5.91
C ALA A 133 -11.69 7.46 6.96
N LYS A 134 -12.51 6.85 7.76
CA LYS A 134 -12.72 7.43 9.10
C LYS A 134 -11.65 6.84 10.03
N PRO A 135 -10.81 7.69 10.65
CA PRO A 135 -9.84 7.20 11.61
C PRO A 135 -10.53 6.41 12.72
N TYR A 136 -9.97 5.27 13.07
CA TYR A 136 -10.24 4.69 14.37
C TYR A 136 -9.62 5.64 15.39
N ALA A 137 -10.41 6.46 16.04
CA ALA A 137 -9.90 7.22 17.17
C ALA A 137 -9.40 6.22 18.21
N PRO A 138 -8.09 6.18 18.51
CA PRO A 138 -7.58 5.28 19.53
C PRO A 138 -8.18 5.69 20.87
N LYS A 139 -9.16 4.95 21.33
CA LYS A 139 -9.61 5.08 22.71
C LYS A 139 -8.62 4.33 23.58
N HIS A 140 -7.62 5.05 24.05
CA HIS A 140 -6.73 4.72 25.15
C HIS A 140 -5.48 3.87 24.88
N PRO A 141 -4.28 4.46 24.99
CA PRO A 141 -3.01 3.76 24.84
C PRO A 141 -2.68 2.77 25.96
N LYS A 142 -3.44 2.74 27.06
CA LYS A 142 -3.19 1.87 28.22
C LYS A 142 -4.00 0.58 28.24
N ASN A 143 -4.85 0.33 27.24
CA ASN A 143 -5.60 -0.93 27.18
C ASN A 143 -4.95 -1.87 26.16
N PRO A 144 -4.38 -3.02 26.58
CA PRO A 144 -3.81 -3.99 25.65
C PRO A 144 -4.83 -4.63 24.70
N ARG A 145 -6.13 -4.43 24.95
CA ARG A 145 -7.22 -4.81 24.05
C ARG A 145 -7.80 -3.56 23.43
N PHE A 146 -7.22 -3.09 22.35
CA PHE A 146 -7.80 -2.01 21.57
C PHE A 146 -9.07 -2.53 20.89
N VAL A 147 -10.20 -1.88 21.15
CA VAL A 147 -11.47 -2.14 20.48
C VAL A 147 -11.92 -0.87 19.78
N ALA A 148 -11.89 -0.88 18.45
CA ALA A 148 -12.52 0.15 17.67
C ALA A 148 -13.84 -0.37 17.10
N GLU A 149 -14.87 0.46 17.13
CA GLU A 149 -16.19 0.11 16.63
C GLU A 149 -16.61 1.07 15.52
N ARG A 150 -17.20 0.50 14.47
CA ARG A 150 -17.85 1.23 13.38
C ARG A 150 -19.17 0.61 13.01
N THR A 151 -20.05 1.44 12.45
CA THR A 151 -21.28 0.95 11.82
C THR A 151 -21.22 1.33 10.34
N TRP A 152 -21.36 0.33 9.50
CA TRP A 152 -21.38 0.45 8.06
C TRP A 152 -22.81 0.33 7.55
N LYS A 153 -23.20 1.25 6.68
CA LYS A 153 -24.42 1.09 5.88
C LYS A 153 -24.16 0.14 4.73
N LEU A 154 -25.17 -0.62 4.35
CA LEU A 154 -25.09 -1.47 3.16
C LEU A 154 -25.54 -0.68 1.90
N PRO A 155 -24.95 -0.92 0.72
CA PRO A 155 -23.91 -1.90 0.47
C PRO A 155 -22.54 -1.50 1.07
N MET A 156 -21.81 -2.50 1.54
CA MET A 156 -20.42 -2.36 1.97
C MET A 156 -19.54 -3.31 1.18
N TYR A 157 -18.24 -3.01 1.19
CA TYR A 157 -17.23 -3.77 0.47
C TYR A 157 -16.12 -4.19 1.42
N ILE A 158 -15.59 -5.39 1.21
CA ILE A 158 -14.46 -5.93 1.93
C ILE A 158 -13.45 -6.38 0.89
N HIS A 159 -12.32 -5.67 0.80
CA HIS A 159 -11.21 -6.07 -0.06
C HIS A 159 -10.19 -6.87 0.74
N PHE A 160 -9.92 -8.07 0.28
CA PHE A 160 -8.84 -8.92 0.76
C PHE A 160 -7.69 -8.82 -0.25
N PRO A 161 -6.54 -8.26 0.14
CA PRO A 161 -5.38 -8.22 -0.74
C PRO A 161 -5.09 -9.61 -1.31
N ASP A 162 -4.78 -9.67 -2.60
CA ASP A 162 -4.51 -10.87 -3.40
C ASP A 162 -5.70 -11.79 -3.68
N TYR A 163 -6.82 -11.66 -2.98
CA TYR A 163 -8.01 -12.52 -3.16
C TYR A 163 -9.15 -11.81 -3.88
N GLY A 164 -9.32 -10.52 -3.64
CA GLY A 164 -10.35 -9.73 -4.29
C GLY A 164 -11.30 -9.03 -3.34
N THR A 165 -12.44 -8.61 -3.86
CA THR A 165 -13.40 -7.77 -3.14
C THR A 165 -14.74 -8.48 -3.02
N LEU A 166 -15.30 -8.49 -1.82
CA LEU A 166 -16.69 -8.85 -1.56
C LEU A 166 -17.54 -7.58 -1.50
N ARG A 167 -18.68 -7.58 -2.17
CA ARG A 167 -19.78 -6.65 -1.96
C ARG A 167 -20.85 -7.32 -1.14
N ILE A 168 -21.30 -6.65 -0.09
CA ILE A 168 -22.35 -7.15 0.81
C ILE A 168 -23.47 -6.13 0.82
N GLU A 169 -24.68 -6.57 0.45
CA GLU A 169 -25.85 -5.71 0.40
C GLU A 169 -27.06 -6.36 1.09
N ALA A 170 -28.01 -5.56 1.52
CA ALA A 170 -29.29 -6.06 2.00
C ALA A 170 -30.17 -6.39 0.79
N ALA A 171 -30.44 -7.68 0.55
CA ALA A 171 -31.34 -8.13 -0.50
C ALA A 171 -32.80 -8.05 -0.05
N GLU A 172 -33.08 -8.24 1.25
CA GLU A 172 -34.40 -8.07 1.87
C GLU A 172 -34.23 -7.47 3.27
N GLY A 173 -35.06 -6.50 3.59
CA GLY A 173 -35.09 -5.84 4.89
C GLY A 173 -34.02 -4.74 5.03
N GLU A 174 -34.07 -4.02 6.14
CA GLU A 174 -33.14 -2.96 6.48
C GLU A 174 -32.04 -3.53 7.40
N LEU A 175 -30.80 -3.52 6.91
CA LEU A 175 -29.64 -4.09 7.59
C LEU A 175 -28.46 -3.11 7.61
N GLU A 176 -27.67 -3.19 8.66
CA GLU A 176 -26.38 -2.53 8.82
C GLU A 176 -25.33 -3.52 9.32
N CYS A 177 -24.06 -3.19 9.16
CA CYS A 177 -22.96 -3.97 9.70
C CYS A 177 -22.24 -3.19 10.80
N ARG A 178 -22.15 -3.76 12.00
CA ARG A 178 -21.26 -3.28 13.06
C ARG A 178 -19.93 -4.01 12.98
N GLU A 179 -18.88 -3.27 12.71
CA GLU A 179 -17.52 -3.77 12.76
C GLU A 179 -16.92 -3.50 14.14
N THR A 180 -16.26 -4.51 14.70
CA THR A 180 -15.43 -4.39 15.89
C THR A 180 -14.04 -4.89 15.55
N LEU A 181 -13.05 -4.02 15.61
CA LEU A 181 -11.65 -4.40 15.48
C LEU A 181 -11.12 -4.76 16.87
N ILE A 182 -10.71 -6.01 17.04
CA ILE A 182 -10.14 -6.53 18.29
C ILE A 182 -8.64 -6.74 18.06
N ARG A 183 -7.83 -6.06 18.83
CA ARG A 183 -6.38 -6.32 18.89
C ARG A 183 -6.15 -7.53 19.82
N SER A 184 -5.56 -8.60 19.30
CA SER A 184 -5.16 -9.74 20.13
C SER A 184 -3.84 -9.44 20.83
N GLY A 185 -3.85 -9.31 22.14
CA GLY A 185 -2.64 -9.14 22.95
C GLY A 185 -1.73 -10.38 23.03
N GLU A 186 -2.18 -11.52 22.49
CA GLU A 186 -1.46 -12.80 22.61
C GLU A 186 -0.39 -13.02 21.53
N MET A 187 -0.26 -12.11 20.57
CA MET A 187 0.66 -12.29 19.45
C MET A 187 2.03 -11.67 19.64
N THR A 188 2.34 -11.14 20.80
CA THR A 188 3.68 -10.66 21.14
C THR A 188 4.76 -11.76 21.09
N GLY A 189 4.38 -13.04 21.09
CA GLY A 189 5.30 -14.17 20.98
C GLY A 189 5.73 -14.53 19.55
N LEU A 190 4.99 -14.11 18.51
CA LEU A 190 5.37 -14.37 17.12
C LEU A 190 6.26 -13.27 16.51
N SER A 191 6.46 -12.17 17.22
CA SER A 191 7.40 -11.12 16.87
C SER A 191 8.86 -11.50 17.08
N LEU A 192 9.17 -12.77 17.33
CA LEU A 192 10.50 -13.26 17.68
C LEU A 192 11.59 -12.99 16.63
N GLY A 193 11.23 -12.67 15.39
CA GLY A 193 12.18 -12.24 14.36
C GLY A 193 12.40 -10.73 14.27
N TYR A 194 11.53 -9.92 14.86
CA TYR A 194 11.53 -8.45 14.74
C TYR A 194 11.62 -7.72 16.09
N GLN A 195 11.98 -8.42 17.15
CA GLN A 195 11.99 -7.88 18.51
C GLN A 195 12.97 -6.73 18.78
N ASN A 196 13.87 -6.46 17.85
CA ASN A 196 14.90 -5.44 18.06
C ASN A 196 14.58 -4.07 17.46
N HIS A 197 13.40 -3.91 16.83
CA HIS A 197 13.03 -2.65 16.18
C HIS A 197 12.10 -1.85 17.08
N GLY A 198 12.67 -0.98 17.89
CA GLY A 198 11.90 -0.10 18.76
C GLY A 198 10.81 0.65 18.01
N GLY A 199 9.56 0.40 18.34
CA GLY A 199 8.39 1.03 17.72
C GLY A 199 7.67 0.18 16.66
N HIS A 200 8.34 -0.75 15.99
CA HIS A 200 7.70 -1.62 15.00
C HIS A 200 6.89 -2.79 15.62
N ASN A 201 7.06 -3.07 16.89
CA ASN A 201 6.28 -4.11 17.58
C ASN A 201 4.77 -3.84 17.58
N ASP A 202 4.38 -2.59 17.56
CA ASP A 202 2.97 -2.21 17.47
C ASP A 202 2.33 -2.53 16.12
N VAL A 203 3.13 -2.68 15.09
CA VAL A 203 2.79 -2.94 13.71
C VAL A 203 2.30 -4.32 13.48
N VAL A 204 3.12 -5.28 13.88
CA VAL A 204 2.79 -6.70 13.78
C VAL A 204 1.53 -6.99 14.60
N ALA A 205 1.37 -6.34 15.74
CA ALA A 205 0.19 -6.48 16.56
C ALA A 205 -1.10 -5.91 15.93
N LEU A 206 -1.01 -4.85 15.13
CA LEU A 206 -2.16 -4.34 14.37
C LEU A 206 -2.54 -5.25 13.20
N HIS A 207 -1.57 -5.87 12.53
CA HIS A 207 -1.81 -6.83 11.45
C HIS A 207 -2.57 -8.07 11.91
N HIS A 208 -2.47 -8.43 13.16
CA HIS A 208 -3.13 -9.59 13.72
C HIS A 208 -4.46 -9.25 14.42
N GLY A 209 -4.99 -8.05 14.20
CA GLY A 209 -6.34 -7.68 14.62
C GLY A 209 -7.39 -8.57 13.97
N ILE A 210 -8.45 -8.85 14.70
CA ILE A 210 -9.63 -9.56 14.20
C ILE A 210 -10.68 -8.51 13.88
N SER A 211 -11.08 -8.41 12.61
CA SER A 211 -12.30 -7.67 12.25
C SER A 211 -13.49 -8.58 12.46
N ARG A 212 -14.27 -8.27 13.48
CA ARG A 212 -15.54 -8.94 13.77
C ARG A 212 -16.67 -8.12 13.18
N LEU A 213 -17.42 -8.70 12.28
CA LEU A 213 -18.55 -8.11 11.58
C LEU A 213 -19.85 -8.69 12.14
N VAL A 214 -20.76 -7.83 12.60
CA VAL A 214 -22.09 -8.22 13.06
C VAL A 214 -23.13 -7.54 12.17
N PHE A 215 -23.79 -8.33 11.35
CA PHE A 215 -24.92 -7.89 10.54
C PHE A 215 -26.19 -7.90 11.39
N ARG A 216 -26.85 -6.76 11.44
CA ARG A 216 -27.97 -6.53 12.33
C ARG A 216 -28.99 -5.57 11.73
N ARG A 217 -30.15 -5.54 12.33
CA ARG A 217 -31.14 -4.51 12.05
C ARG A 217 -30.71 -3.18 12.70
N PRO A 218 -30.86 -2.04 12.03
CA PRO A 218 -30.59 -0.74 12.62
C PRO A 218 -31.37 -0.52 13.91
N ARG A 219 -30.80 0.25 14.83
CA ARG A 219 -31.49 0.59 16.08
C ARG A 219 -32.74 1.41 15.79
N GLY A 220 -33.90 0.96 16.28
CA GLY A 220 -35.19 1.60 16.04
C GLY A 220 -35.89 1.16 14.74
N ALA A 221 -35.32 0.27 13.95
CA ALA A 221 -35.98 -0.27 12.77
C ALA A 221 -37.25 -1.04 13.14
N ALA A 222 -38.28 -0.96 12.30
CA ALA A 222 -39.57 -1.66 12.50
C ALA A 222 -39.35 -3.18 12.59
N PRO A 223 -40.15 -3.90 13.41
CA PRO A 223 -40.07 -5.34 13.50
C PRO A 223 -40.18 -6.01 12.12
N ALA A 224 -39.21 -6.89 11.80
CA ALA A 224 -39.19 -7.63 10.53
C ALA A 224 -39.37 -9.12 10.77
N LYS A 225 -39.95 -9.81 9.79
CA LYS A 225 -40.10 -11.27 9.78
C LYS A 225 -39.08 -11.97 8.93
N LYS A 226 -38.52 -11.24 7.96
CA LYS A 226 -37.50 -11.74 7.03
C LYS A 226 -36.42 -10.69 6.82
N ALA A 227 -35.23 -11.13 6.51
CA ALA A 227 -34.13 -10.35 6.03
C ALA A 227 -33.20 -11.24 5.23
N SER A 228 -32.43 -10.66 4.31
CA SER A 228 -31.36 -11.37 3.61
C SER A 228 -30.19 -10.47 3.27
N LEU A 229 -29.01 -11.08 3.29
CA LEU A 229 -27.75 -10.49 2.83
C LEU A 229 -27.37 -11.16 1.52
N ARG A 230 -27.06 -10.38 0.50
CA ARG A 230 -26.43 -10.85 -0.72
C ARG A 230 -24.94 -10.55 -0.66
N ILE A 231 -24.12 -11.57 -0.90
CA ILE A 231 -22.66 -11.47 -0.94
C ILE A 231 -22.20 -11.79 -2.38
N THR A 232 -21.49 -10.87 -2.97
CA THR A 232 -21.02 -10.96 -4.36
C THR A 232 -19.51 -10.83 -4.42
N ALA A 233 -18.84 -11.71 -5.16
CA ALA A 233 -17.46 -11.52 -5.57
C ALA A 233 -17.42 -10.45 -6.67
N GLU A 234 -17.01 -9.24 -6.30
CA GLU A 234 -16.86 -8.16 -7.26
C GLU A 234 -15.80 -8.50 -8.32
N PRO A 235 -15.95 -8.05 -9.57
CA PRO A 235 -14.86 -8.07 -10.53
C PRO A 235 -13.62 -7.37 -9.95
N GLU A 236 -12.45 -7.72 -10.47
CA GLU A 236 -11.21 -7.04 -10.06
C GLU A 236 -11.32 -5.54 -10.31
N ILE A 237 -11.12 -4.75 -9.25
CA ILE A 237 -11.19 -3.30 -9.31
C ILE A 237 -9.86 -2.77 -9.82
N SER A 238 -9.84 -2.34 -11.09
CA SER A 238 -8.68 -1.76 -11.76
C SER A 238 -9.11 -0.62 -12.68
N PRO A 239 -8.16 0.23 -13.12
CA PRO A 239 -8.45 1.16 -14.21
C PRO A 239 -8.94 0.42 -15.44
N LYS A 240 -9.70 1.11 -16.29
CA LYS A 240 -10.20 0.55 -17.56
C LYS A 240 -9.31 0.96 -18.72
N ALA A 241 -8.87 -0.02 -19.51
CA ALA A 241 -8.20 0.19 -20.78
C ALA A 241 -8.39 -1.04 -21.67
N PRO A 242 -8.52 -0.88 -23.01
CA PRO A 242 -8.77 -2.01 -23.91
C PRO A 242 -7.72 -3.10 -23.82
N PHE A 243 -6.45 -2.76 -23.66
CA PHE A 243 -5.33 -3.72 -23.55
C PHE A 243 -5.38 -4.57 -22.27
N LEU A 244 -6.08 -4.13 -21.22
CA LEU A 244 -6.28 -4.91 -20.01
C LEU A 244 -7.15 -6.16 -20.22
N ALA A 245 -7.81 -6.30 -21.36
CA ALA A 245 -8.52 -7.53 -21.73
C ALA A 245 -7.57 -8.69 -22.07
N ASP A 246 -6.31 -8.41 -22.40
CA ASP A 246 -5.28 -9.42 -22.65
C ASP A 246 -4.87 -10.09 -21.31
N SER A 247 -4.75 -11.44 -21.33
CA SER A 247 -4.41 -12.24 -20.15
C SER A 247 -3.03 -11.89 -19.54
N ARG A 248 -2.13 -11.34 -20.33
CA ARG A 248 -0.83 -10.84 -19.82
C ARG A 248 -0.99 -9.79 -18.69
N TRP A 249 -2.17 -9.15 -18.59
CA TRP A 249 -2.49 -8.15 -17.59
C TRP A 249 -3.27 -8.70 -16.40
N ASP A 250 -3.45 -10.01 -16.28
CA ASP A 250 -4.19 -10.62 -15.17
C ASP A 250 -3.57 -10.26 -13.82
N GLY A 251 -2.25 -10.38 -13.70
CA GLY A 251 -1.51 -9.98 -12.50
C GLY A 251 -1.68 -8.48 -12.16
N PHE A 252 -1.73 -7.61 -13.18
CA PHE A 252 -1.98 -6.18 -12.99
C PHE A 252 -3.37 -5.93 -12.40
N ARG A 253 -4.44 -6.50 -13.01
CA ARG A 253 -5.81 -6.29 -12.54
C ARG A 253 -5.99 -6.74 -11.10
N ARG A 254 -5.39 -7.86 -10.74
CA ARG A 254 -5.42 -8.40 -9.38
C ARG A 254 -4.66 -7.53 -8.39
N ALA A 255 -3.44 -7.13 -8.76
CA ALA A 255 -2.54 -6.45 -7.83
C ALA A 255 -2.78 -4.94 -7.71
N TRP A 256 -3.49 -4.31 -8.68
CA TRP A 256 -3.63 -2.87 -8.71
C TRP A 256 -4.18 -2.28 -7.42
N LEU A 257 -5.29 -2.83 -6.92
CA LEU A 257 -5.94 -2.33 -5.72
C LEU A 257 -5.11 -2.58 -4.45
N ASN A 258 -4.27 -3.60 -4.44
CA ASN A 258 -3.42 -3.92 -3.29
C ASN A 258 -2.40 -2.82 -2.97
N ASN A 259 -2.03 -2.02 -3.97
CA ASN A 259 -1.15 -0.89 -3.79
C ASN A 259 -1.83 0.36 -3.21
N PHE A 260 -3.15 0.40 -3.24
CA PHE A 260 -3.82 1.52 -2.61
C PHE A 260 -3.93 1.24 -1.13
N PRO A 261 -3.41 2.13 -0.33
CA PRO A 261 -3.62 2.08 1.09
C PRO A 261 -5.06 2.49 1.42
N LEU A 262 -5.97 1.71 0.94
CA LEU A 262 -7.35 1.70 1.41
C LEU A 262 -7.40 1.32 2.87
N ASN A 263 -6.29 0.80 3.30
CA ASN A 263 -6.13 0.21 4.56
C ASN A 263 -6.18 1.27 5.61
N ARG A 264 -7.32 1.37 6.16
CA ARG A 264 -7.41 2.01 7.45
C ARG A 264 -7.28 3.51 7.40
N PRO A 265 -7.77 4.04 8.43
CA PRO A 265 -7.74 5.42 8.84
C PRO A 265 -6.40 6.10 8.76
N THR A 266 -5.45 5.44 8.35
CA THR A 266 -4.07 5.77 8.20
C THR A 266 -3.69 6.50 6.99
N LEU A 267 -4.59 6.66 6.10
CA LEU A 267 -4.55 7.84 5.29
C LEU A 267 -4.69 9.08 6.17
N THR A 268 -5.08 8.89 7.40
CA THR A 268 -4.85 9.82 8.45
C THR A 268 -3.65 9.32 9.23
N MET A 269 -2.65 10.06 9.23
CA MET A 269 -1.36 10.07 9.86
C MET A 269 -1.23 9.46 11.26
N GLY A 270 -1.91 8.41 11.57
CA GLY A 270 -1.95 7.90 12.93
C GLY A 270 -1.55 6.48 13.15
N ASP A 271 -1.52 5.71 12.11
CA ASP A 271 -1.14 4.30 12.21
C ASP A 271 0.01 4.02 11.31
N ASN A 272 1.06 4.07 11.81
CA ASN A 272 2.30 4.42 11.30
C ASN A 272 3.03 3.40 10.46
N ILE A 273 2.49 2.28 10.23
CA ILE A 273 3.28 1.20 9.72
C ILE A 273 2.99 0.75 8.36
N TYR A 274 1.77 0.87 8.10
CA TYR A 274 1.38 0.73 6.75
C TYR A 274 1.81 1.91 5.96
N LEU A 275 2.60 2.69 6.55
CA LEU A 275 2.83 4.07 6.34
C LEU A 275 4.06 4.37 5.63
N GLU A 276 4.99 3.44 5.53
CA GLU A 276 6.06 3.71 4.61
C GLU A 276 5.52 3.80 3.19
N GLY A 277 4.54 3.02 2.86
CA GLY A 277 3.82 3.22 1.61
C GLY A 277 2.89 4.42 1.55
N LEU A 278 2.48 4.98 2.68
CA LEU A 278 1.63 6.17 2.81
C LEU A 278 2.32 7.27 3.49
N ALA A 279 3.39 6.89 4.16
CA ALA A 279 4.21 7.86 4.79
C ALA A 279 4.53 8.90 3.75
N HIS A 280 4.71 10.00 4.27
CA HIS A 280 5.23 11.17 3.63
C HIS A 280 6.42 10.89 2.73
N LEU A 281 7.11 9.77 2.90
CA LEU A 281 8.19 9.27 2.07
C LEU A 281 7.76 8.92 0.64
N SER A 282 6.65 8.21 0.50
CA SER A 282 6.18 7.67 -0.79
C SER A 282 4.94 8.36 -1.34
N VAL A 283 4.53 9.49 -0.76
CA VAL A 283 3.37 10.28 -1.20
C VAL A 283 3.46 10.63 -2.69
N HIS A 284 4.65 10.97 -3.18
CA HIS A 284 4.86 11.30 -4.58
C HIS A 284 4.55 10.13 -5.52
N ASN A 285 4.96 8.91 -5.17
CA ASN A 285 4.68 7.71 -5.98
C ASN A 285 3.19 7.37 -5.97
N LYS A 286 2.53 7.54 -4.81
CA LYS A 286 1.09 7.34 -4.69
C LYS A 286 0.29 8.33 -5.51
N ALA A 287 0.71 9.59 -5.52
CA ALA A 287 0.09 10.61 -6.34
C ALA A 287 0.14 10.25 -7.83
N ASP A 288 1.27 9.73 -8.31
CA ASP A 288 1.43 9.30 -9.69
C ASP A 288 0.48 8.14 -10.03
N MET A 289 0.35 7.17 -9.15
CA MET A 289 -0.62 6.08 -9.35
C MET A 289 -2.06 6.58 -9.34
N LEU A 290 -2.40 7.45 -8.38
CA LEU A 290 -3.75 8.02 -8.29
C LEU A 290 -4.10 8.88 -9.50
N ALA A 291 -3.11 9.51 -10.13
CA ALA A 291 -3.33 10.23 -11.39
C ALA A 291 -3.79 9.31 -12.54
N LEU A 292 -3.49 8.02 -12.47
CA LEU A 292 -3.92 7.02 -13.44
C LEU A 292 -5.30 6.42 -13.11
N CYS A 293 -5.86 6.67 -11.93
CA CYS A 293 -7.15 6.14 -11.48
C CYS A 293 -8.26 7.13 -11.80
N ASP A 294 -9.04 6.88 -12.85
CA ASP A 294 -10.18 7.72 -13.19
C ASP A 294 -11.41 7.32 -12.35
N PRO A 295 -12.06 8.27 -11.64
CA PRO A 295 -13.34 8.00 -10.97
C PRO A 295 -14.45 7.47 -11.90
N ALA A 296 -14.37 7.74 -13.18
CA ALA A 296 -15.28 7.18 -14.18
C ALA A 296 -15.09 5.66 -14.38
N ASP A 297 -13.91 5.13 -14.09
CA ASP A 297 -13.65 3.69 -14.15
C ASP A 297 -14.30 2.94 -12.99
N HIS A 298 -14.17 3.50 -11.77
CA HIS A 298 -14.80 2.98 -10.57
C HIS A 298 -14.95 4.09 -9.50
N PRO A 299 -16.12 4.21 -8.83
CA PRO A 299 -16.38 5.27 -7.84
C PRO A 299 -15.37 5.28 -6.67
N LEU A 300 -14.81 4.11 -6.32
CA LEU A 300 -13.80 3.98 -5.29
C LEU A 300 -12.56 4.86 -5.56
N PHE A 301 -12.16 5.02 -6.82
CA PHE A 301 -11.00 5.85 -7.18
C PHE A 301 -11.20 7.33 -6.82
N GLY A 302 -12.43 7.83 -6.97
CA GLY A 302 -12.77 9.18 -6.51
C GLY A 302 -12.61 9.34 -4.99
N ARG A 303 -13.05 8.35 -4.23
CA ARG A 303 -12.93 8.34 -2.77
C ARG A 303 -11.48 8.24 -2.29
N ILE A 304 -10.68 7.42 -2.96
CA ILE A 304 -9.25 7.30 -2.66
C ILE A 304 -8.56 8.63 -2.92
N ARG A 305 -8.84 9.29 -4.05
CA ARG A 305 -8.32 10.63 -4.35
C ARG A 305 -8.75 11.66 -3.29
N GLU A 306 -10.01 11.64 -2.87
CA GLU A 306 -10.51 12.53 -1.81
C GLU A 306 -9.77 12.30 -0.49
N THR A 307 -9.56 11.04 -0.13
CA THR A 307 -8.84 10.67 1.09
C THR A 307 -7.39 11.10 1.03
N PHE A 308 -6.73 10.92 -0.11
CA PHE A 308 -5.37 11.40 -0.33
C PHE A 308 -5.26 12.92 -0.19
N VAL A 309 -6.23 13.67 -0.73
CA VAL A 309 -6.31 15.14 -0.56
C VAL A 309 -6.47 15.52 0.92
N LYS A 310 -7.30 14.80 1.68
CA LYS A 310 -7.44 15.03 3.13
C LYS A 310 -6.16 14.76 3.91
N THR A 311 -5.40 13.75 3.49
CA THR A 311 -4.08 13.46 4.07
C THR A 311 -3.11 14.62 3.82
N LEU A 312 -3.08 15.15 2.61
CA LEU A 312 -2.27 16.31 2.28
C LEU A 312 -2.76 17.59 2.98
N ASP A 313 -4.07 17.77 3.13
CA ASP A 313 -4.63 18.87 3.94
C ASP A 313 -4.05 18.84 5.37
N ALA A 314 -3.98 17.64 5.97
CA ALA A 314 -3.42 17.47 7.29
C ALA A 314 -1.88 17.63 7.30
N ALA A 315 -1.18 17.09 6.32
CA ALA A 315 0.27 17.23 6.21
C ALA A 315 0.71 18.71 6.16
N PHE A 316 0.10 19.50 5.29
CA PHE A 316 0.41 20.93 5.16
C PHE A 316 -0.06 21.77 6.34
N ALA A 317 -1.10 21.35 7.06
CA ALA A 317 -1.63 22.10 8.20
C ALA A 317 -0.95 21.79 9.53
N HIS A 318 -0.51 20.54 9.73
CA HIS A 318 -0.14 20.03 11.05
C HIS A 318 1.25 19.40 11.14
N CYS A 319 1.86 19.00 9.99
CA CYS A 319 3.14 18.31 10.00
C CYS A 319 4.29 19.21 9.53
N GLN A 320 4.04 20.46 9.26
CA GLN A 320 5.05 21.40 8.84
C GLN A 320 5.66 22.13 10.04
N ALA A 321 6.98 22.06 10.17
CA ALA A 321 7.74 22.81 11.15
C ALA A 321 7.80 24.31 10.83
N ALA A 322 8.22 25.12 11.80
CA ALA A 322 8.34 26.56 11.65
C ALA A 322 9.33 26.96 10.53
N ASP A 323 10.37 26.18 10.34
CA ASP A 323 11.37 26.37 9.27
C ASP A 323 10.93 25.88 7.89
N GLY A 324 9.78 25.22 7.81
CA GLY A 324 9.18 24.77 6.57
C GLY A 324 9.36 23.27 6.27
N GLU A 325 10.18 22.55 7.02
CA GLU A 325 10.30 21.09 6.87
C GLU A 325 8.96 20.41 7.12
N ILE A 326 8.63 19.42 6.29
CA ILE A 326 7.47 18.57 6.51
C ILE A 326 7.96 17.27 7.10
N GLY A 327 7.66 17.08 8.36
CA GLY A 327 8.00 15.87 9.08
C GLY A 327 6.88 14.85 9.02
N TRP A 328 7.17 13.74 9.65
CA TRP A 328 6.23 12.68 9.89
C TRP A 328 5.61 12.84 11.29
N GLU A 329 4.30 12.96 11.37
CA GLU A 329 3.58 13.06 12.63
C GLU A 329 2.51 11.98 12.76
N TYR A 330 2.30 11.53 13.98
CA TYR A 330 1.21 10.62 14.31
C TYR A 330 -0.07 11.38 14.61
N ALA A 331 -1.09 11.23 13.79
CA ALA A 331 -2.40 11.72 14.14
C ALA A 331 -2.92 10.97 15.38
N GLY A 332 -3.39 11.71 16.37
CA GLY A 332 -3.97 11.15 17.59
C GLY A 332 -3.02 11.06 18.78
N HIS A 333 -1.75 11.39 18.63
CA HIS A 333 -0.84 11.62 19.73
C HIS A 333 -0.47 13.11 19.75
N PRO A 334 -1.13 13.93 20.55
CA PRO A 334 -0.69 15.30 20.72
C PRO A 334 0.72 15.27 21.28
N LYS A 335 1.64 15.85 20.53
CA LYS A 335 3.00 16.05 21.00
C LYS A 335 3.05 17.18 21.99
N PRO A 336 3.99 17.14 22.92
CA PRO A 336 4.43 18.33 23.59
C PRO A 336 4.83 19.37 22.55
N GLU A 337 4.37 20.61 22.74
CA GLU A 337 4.75 21.71 21.86
C GLU A 337 6.26 21.71 21.56
N GLY A 338 6.60 21.81 20.30
CA GLY A 338 8.00 21.92 19.86
C GLY A 338 8.74 20.63 19.54
N GLN A 339 8.12 19.45 19.65
CA GLN A 339 8.76 18.19 19.24
C GLN A 339 8.19 17.71 17.89
N LEU A 340 8.96 17.86 16.82
CA LEU A 340 8.74 17.10 15.60
C LEU A 340 9.18 15.66 15.84
N MET A 341 8.36 14.71 15.47
CA MET A 341 8.83 13.33 15.35
C MET A 341 9.81 13.21 14.18
N VAL A 342 10.62 12.19 14.22
CA VAL A 342 11.69 11.93 13.27
C VAL A 342 11.23 12.23 11.86
N ALA A 343 11.78 13.26 11.28
CA ALA A 343 11.54 13.58 9.91
C ALA A 343 12.55 12.81 9.06
N PHE A 344 12.05 11.98 8.19
CA PHE A 344 12.81 11.64 7.01
C PHE A 344 12.87 12.88 6.14
N ILE A 345 14.04 13.31 5.76
CA ILE A 345 14.23 14.58 5.05
C ILE A 345 13.46 14.59 3.72
N ASP A 346 13.34 13.44 3.08
CA ASP A 346 12.61 13.26 1.82
C ASP A 346 11.08 13.31 1.96
N CYS A 347 10.54 13.33 3.19
CA CYS A 347 9.13 13.64 3.42
C CYS A 347 8.77 15.01 2.83
N THR A 348 9.64 16.01 2.94
CA THR A 348 9.38 17.37 2.46
C THR A 348 9.17 17.41 0.94
N PRO A 349 10.11 17.00 0.09
CA PRO A 349 9.90 17.00 -1.36
C PRO A 349 8.80 16.01 -1.78
N SER A 350 8.65 14.88 -1.09
CA SER A 350 7.60 13.90 -1.38
C SER A 350 6.20 14.49 -1.22
N ASN A 351 5.93 15.19 -0.12
CA ASN A 351 4.64 15.86 0.10
C ASN A 351 4.41 17.01 -0.88
N LEU A 352 5.45 17.76 -1.23
CA LEU A 352 5.35 18.79 -2.27
C LEU A 352 4.91 18.19 -3.61
N ILE A 353 5.59 17.15 -4.07
CA ILE A 353 5.26 16.45 -5.32
C ILE A 353 3.84 15.90 -5.25
N GLY A 354 3.50 15.20 -4.17
CA GLY A 354 2.17 14.62 -3.98
C GLY A 354 1.07 15.67 -4.04
N GLY A 355 1.25 16.81 -3.36
CA GLY A 355 0.32 17.92 -3.40
C GLY A 355 0.20 18.54 -4.79
N LEU A 356 1.31 18.80 -5.46
CA LEU A 356 1.34 19.39 -6.79
C LEU A 356 0.70 18.48 -7.85
N VAL A 357 0.90 17.17 -7.75
CA VAL A 357 0.21 16.20 -8.61
C VAL A 357 -1.28 16.15 -8.28
N ALA A 358 -1.66 16.19 -7.00
CA ALA A 358 -3.06 16.16 -6.58
C ALA A 358 -3.86 17.39 -7.03
N LEU A 359 -3.21 18.52 -7.31
CA LEU A 359 -3.90 19.69 -7.89
C LEU A 359 -4.56 19.41 -9.25
N GLN A 360 -4.23 18.30 -9.92
CA GLN A 360 -4.90 17.89 -11.16
C GLN A 360 -6.36 17.51 -10.92
N TRP A 361 -6.70 16.99 -9.74
CA TRP A 361 -8.08 16.61 -9.38
C TRP A 361 -8.64 17.38 -8.18
N ALA A 362 -7.83 18.22 -7.53
CA ALA A 362 -8.24 19.09 -6.45
C ALA A 362 -7.66 20.51 -6.64
N PRO A 363 -7.96 21.19 -7.78
CA PRO A 363 -7.36 22.51 -8.09
C PRO A 363 -7.76 23.60 -7.10
N ASP A 364 -8.89 23.46 -6.42
CA ASP A 364 -9.36 24.35 -5.37
C ASP A 364 -8.42 24.41 -4.16
N ARG A 365 -7.58 23.40 -3.97
CA ARG A 365 -6.59 23.33 -2.89
C ARG A 365 -5.37 24.23 -3.12
N ALA A 366 -5.11 24.65 -4.34
CA ALA A 366 -3.90 25.43 -4.67
C ALA A 366 -3.75 26.66 -3.76
N LYS A 367 -4.81 27.47 -3.61
CA LYS A 367 -4.77 28.67 -2.75
C LYS A 367 -4.48 28.35 -1.28
N ARG A 368 -5.00 27.25 -0.78
CA ARG A 368 -4.82 26.81 0.62
C ARG A 368 -3.44 26.24 0.87
N TRP A 369 -2.92 25.41 -0.05
CA TRP A 369 -1.66 24.69 0.12
C TRP A 369 -0.43 25.51 -0.24
N LEU A 370 -0.54 26.44 -1.18
CA LEU A 370 0.60 27.19 -1.71
C LEU A 370 1.45 27.88 -0.64
N PRO A 371 0.90 28.52 0.42
CA PRO A 371 1.76 29.11 1.46
C PRO A 371 2.65 28.09 2.17
N ALA A 372 2.12 26.89 2.46
CA ALA A 372 2.87 25.81 3.08
C ALA A 372 3.90 25.22 2.10
N MET A 373 3.52 25.04 0.84
CA MET A 373 4.42 24.56 -0.20
C MET A 373 5.60 25.51 -0.42
N LEU A 374 5.39 26.80 -0.40
CA LEU A 374 6.46 27.79 -0.54
C LEU A 374 7.40 27.80 0.68
N ARG A 375 6.88 27.66 1.90
CA ARG A 375 7.75 27.49 3.08
C ARG A 375 8.59 26.22 3.00
N ALA A 376 8.01 25.11 2.51
CA ALA A 376 8.75 23.86 2.30
C ALA A 376 9.83 24.02 1.20
N ALA A 377 9.51 24.72 0.12
CA ALA A 377 10.50 25.06 -0.90
C ALA A 377 11.64 25.92 -0.34
N ASP A 378 11.33 26.92 0.49
CA ASP A 378 12.33 27.74 1.15
C ASP A 378 13.23 26.94 2.09
N PHE A 379 12.67 25.95 2.79
CA PHE A 379 13.46 25.00 3.59
C PHE A 379 14.45 24.25 2.70
N LEU A 380 13.97 23.65 1.61
CA LEU A 380 14.82 22.87 0.69
C LEU A 380 15.90 23.71 0.03
N LEU A 381 15.55 24.91 -0.44
CA LEU A 381 16.52 25.81 -1.10
C LEU A 381 17.62 26.31 -0.15
N ARG A 382 17.36 26.36 1.18
CA ARG A 382 18.40 26.71 2.16
C ARG A 382 19.41 25.60 2.39
N LEU A 383 19.12 24.38 1.96
CA LEU A 383 20.05 23.26 2.02
C LEU A 383 21.08 23.29 0.87
N ASP A 384 20.92 24.14 -0.14
CA ASP A 384 21.94 24.47 -1.15
C ASP A 384 22.92 25.46 -0.53
N THR A 385 23.87 24.97 0.27
CA THR A 385 24.72 25.81 1.13
C THR A 385 25.91 26.42 0.38
N ASP A 386 26.36 25.78 -0.69
CA ASP A 386 27.44 26.29 -1.56
C ASP A 386 26.90 27.02 -2.79
N GLY A 387 25.60 26.99 -3.03
CA GLY A 387 24.93 27.76 -4.07
C GLY A 387 25.08 27.17 -5.46
N ASP A 388 25.39 25.89 -5.59
CA ASP A 388 25.59 25.23 -6.89
C ASP A 388 24.30 24.60 -7.45
N GLY A 389 23.20 24.71 -6.71
CA GLY A 389 21.89 24.17 -7.10
C GLY A 389 21.67 22.72 -6.70
N LEU A 390 22.58 22.08 -5.99
CA LEU A 390 22.36 20.82 -5.33
C LEU A 390 22.22 21.07 -3.83
N VAL A 391 21.29 20.37 -3.22
CA VAL A 391 21.09 20.47 -1.77
C VAL A 391 22.03 19.53 -1.04
N GLU A 392 22.61 20.01 0.07
CA GLU A 392 23.43 19.22 0.95
C GLU A 392 22.61 18.74 2.14
N VAL A 393 22.41 17.43 2.21
CA VAL A 393 21.85 16.80 3.40
C VAL A 393 22.88 16.91 4.54
N PRO A 394 22.48 17.39 5.74
CA PRO A 394 23.45 17.76 6.79
C PRO A 394 24.05 16.55 7.52
N PHE A 395 24.31 15.46 6.83
CA PHE A 395 25.03 14.31 7.36
C PHE A 395 26.02 13.79 6.33
N ASN A 396 27.09 13.28 6.88
CA ASN A 396 28.15 12.63 6.14
C ASN A 396 28.04 11.12 6.37
N GLY A 397 27.42 10.46 5.41
CA GLY A 397 27.39 9.03 5.48
C GLY A 397 26.39 8.51 6.48
N ASN A 398 26.56 7.29 6.87
CA ASN A 398 25.63 6.46 7.59
C ASN A 398 24.86 7.19 8.69
N SER A 399 23.64 7.54 8.41
CA SER A 399 22.71 8.19 9.35
C SER A 399 22.37 7.31 10.57
N TYR A 400 22.77 6.05 10.52
CA TYR A 400 22.59 5.07 11.57
C TYR A 400 23.88 4.70 12.33
N ALA A 401 24.96 5.38 12.11
CA ALA A 401 26.18 5.17 12.90
C ALA A 401 25.93 5.36 14.43
N GLU A 402 24.87 6.09 14.76
CA GLU A 402 24.32 6.20 16.10
C GLU A 402 22.96 5.45 16.15
N PRO A 403 22.79 4.46 17.03
CA PRO A 403 21.55 3.73 17.15
C PRO A 403 20.42 4.70 17.50
N TRP A 404 19.46 4.85 16.60
CA TRP A 404 18.21 5.59 16.81
C TRP A 404 18.32 6.81 17.71
N ASN A 405 19.45 7.52 17.64
CA ASN A 405 19.70 8.64 18.50
C ASN A 405 18.92 9.85 17.99
N HIS A 406 17.67 9.91 18.37
CA HIS A 406 16.77 11.03 18.13
C HIS A 406 17.24 12.35 18.77
N ARG A 407 18.41 12.36 19.37
CA ARG A 407 18.99 13.53 20.02
C ARG A 407 19.73 14.39 19.02
N GLY A 408 18.96 15.14 18.23
CA GLY A 408 19.50 16.28 17.48
C GLY A 408 19.98 16.01 16.06
N GLY A 409 19.87 14.81 15.53
CA GLY A 409 20.13 14.51 14.13
C GLY A 409 18.84 14.41 13.32
N ARG A 410 18.73 15.17 12.29
CA ARG A 410 17.74 14.98 11.22
C ARG A 410 18.41 14.14 10.16
N PRO A 411 18.22 12.90 10.04
CA PRO A 411 19.05 12.27 9.04
C PRO A 411 18.50 11.13 8.28
N ARG A 412 17.29 10.90 8.25
CA ARG A 412 16.84 9.75 7.52
C ARG A 412 16.25 10.17 6.21
N ASN A 413 16.66 9.48 5.19
CA ASN A 413 15.91 9.36 3.97
C ASN A 413 15.26 7.97 3.91
N TRP A 414 14.59 7.67 2.83
CA TRP A 414 13.93 6.39 2.60
C TRP A 414 14.89 5.17 2.67
N TRP A 415 16.19 5.40 2.44
CA TRP A 415 17.22 4.38 2.46
C TRP A 415 17.74 4.14 3.88
N ASP A 416 17.23 3.09 4.51
CA ASP A 416 17.48 2.82 5.94
C ASP A 416 18.92 2.47 6.28
N ASN A 417 19.53 1.60 5.51
CA ASN A 417 20.87 1.08 5.82
C ASN A 417 21.97 1.59 4.93
N ILE A 418 21.72 2.51 4.02
CA ILE A 418 22.75 3.09 3.17
C ILE A 418 23.08 4.50 3.63
N ALA A 419 24.37 4.78 3.68
CA ALA A 419 24.91 6.03 4.20
C ALA A 419 24.77 7.21 3.22
N PHE A 420 23.62 7.35 2.55
CA PHE A 420 23.35 8.51 1.72
C PHE A 420 23.47 9.80 2.54
N GLY A 421 24.15 10.79 1.99
CA GLY A 421 24.28 12.06 2.65
C GLY A 421 25.00 13.10 1.80
N HIS A 422 25.11 14.32 2.30
CA HIS A 422 25.62 15.49 1.60
C HIS A 422 24.93 15.66 0.25
N LYS A 423 25.62 15.65 -0.90
CA LYS A 423 24.98 15.74 -2.23
C LYS A 423 24.55 14.35 -2.70
N ASP A 424 23.40 13.88 -2.19
CA ASP A 424 22.85 12.59 -2.57
C ASP A 424 21.91 12.70 -3.78
N ALA A 425 22.01 11.73 -4.69
CA ALA A 425 21.24 11.74 -5.94
C ALA A 425 19.73 11.54 -5.71
N TRP A 426 19.35 10.68 -4.77
CA TRP A 426 17.94 10.38 -4.47
C TRP A 426 17.21 11.66 -4.04
N PHE A 427 17.70 12.28 -2.97
CA PHE A 427 17.07 13.45 -2.39
C PHE A 427 17.08 14.63 -3.36
N ASN A 428 18.21 14.87 -4.03
CA ASN A 428 18.36 15.96 -4.99
C ASN A 428 17.39 15.84 -6.17
N LEU A 429 17.13 14.63 -6.67
CA LEU A 429 16.17 14.41 -7.77
C LEU A 429 14.72 14.58 -7.31
N LEU A 430 14.38 14.24 -6.08
CA LEU A 430 13.07 14.56 -5.50
C LEU A 430 12.89 16.07 -5.35
N VAL A 431 13.90 16.78 -4.86
CA VAL A 431 13.88 18.25 -4.76
C VAL A 431 13.73 18.89 -6.15
N HIS A 432 14.52 18.45 -7.13
CA HIS A 432 14.39 18.93 -8.51
C HIS A 432 12.96 18.78 -9.04
N ARG A 433 12.33 17.61 -8.86
CA ARG A 433 10.95 17.36 -9.29
C ARG A 433 9.97 18.27 -8.57
N ALA A 434 10.09 18.39 -7.25
CA ALA A 434 9.23 19.27 -6.44
C ALA A 434 9.30 20.72 -6.93
N MET A 435 10.50 21.24 -7.14
CA MET A 435 10.74 22.60 -7.62
C MET A 435 10.20 22.81 -9.05
N ARG A 436 10.46 21.85 -9.95
CA ARG A 436 9.97 21.90 -11.33
C ARG A 436 8.44 21.97 -11.41
N LEU A 437 7.74 21.23 -10.55
CA LEU A 437 6.29 21.25 -10.45
C LEU A 437 5.75 22.49 -9.76
N LEU A 438 6.46 23.04 -8.76
CA LEU A 438 5.99 24.17 -7.96
C LEU A 438 6.14 25.51 -8.69
N ALA A 439 7.21 25.72 -9.44
CA ALA A 439 7.48 27.01 -10.10
C ALA A 439 6.32 27.53 -10.95
N PRO A 440 5.69 26.73 -11.85
CA PRO A 440 4.55 27.19 -12.64
C PRO A 440 3.32 27.47 -11.78
N VAL A 441 3.07 26.71 -10.73
CA VAL A 441 1.93 26.92 -9.80
C VAL A 441 2.13 28.21 -9.03
N ALA A 442 3.31 28.46 -8.49
CA ALA A 442 3.64 29.70 -7.79
C ALA A 442 3.42 30.92 -8.71
N ARG A 443 3.93 30.87 -9.94
CA ARG A 443 3.76 31.95 -10.93
C ARG A 443 2.27 32.18 -11.26
N ALA A 444 1.50 31.13 -11.49
CA ALA A 444 0.07 31.23 -11.79
C ALA A 444 -0.76 31.87 -10.66
N HIS A 445 -0.25 31.81 -9.43
CA HIS A 445 -0.86 32.42 -8.24
C HIS A 445 -0.20 33.74 -7.79
N GLY A 446 0.53 34.42 -8.70
CA GLY A 446 1.13 35.73 -8.46
C GLY A 446 2.40 35.74 -7.60
N ARG A 447 2.96 34.57 -7.29
CA ARG A 447 4.19 34.41 -6.51
C ARG A 447 5.41 34.41 -7.46
N VAL A 448 5.59 35.52 -8.18
CA VAL A 448 6.57 35.61 -9.27
C VAL A 448 8.00 35.55 -8.74
N ALA A 449 8.30 36.25 -7.64
CA ALA A 449 9.65 36.26 -7.05
C ALA A 449 10.09 34.88 -6.59
N GLU A 450 9.19 34.12 -5.94
CA GLU A 450 9.46 32.75 -5.51
C GLU A 450 9.64 31.82 -6.73
N ALA A 451 8.79 31.96 -7.75
CA ALA A 451 8.91 31.19 -8.97
C ALA A 451 10.26 31.45 -9.70
N ASP A 452 10.72 32.71 -9.74
CA ASP A 452 12.00 33.07 -10.36
C ASP A 452 13.19 32.54 -9.57
N ARG A 453 13.14 32.58 -8.23
CA ARG A 453 14.17 31.96 -7.37
C ARG A 453 14.25 30.45 -7.57
N ILE A 454 13.10 29.76 -7.61
CA ILE A 454 13.05 28.33 -7.90
C ILE A 454 13.63 28.04 -9.29
N LYS A 455 13.31 28.85 -10.30
CA LYS A 455 13.84 28.68 -11.64
C LYS A 455 15.36 28.85 -11.69
N ALA A 456 15.91 29.82 -10.95
CA ALA A 456 17.35 30.02 -10.85
C ALA A 456 18.06 28.80 -10.24
N PHE A 457 17.48 28.23 -9.17
CA PHE A 457 17.96 26.99 -8.57
C PHE A 457 17.96 25.84 -9.61
N LEU A 458 16.85 25.63 -10.33
CA LEU A 458 16.73 24.57 -11.33
C LEU A 458 17.74 24.72 -12.48
N THR A 459 18.08 25.96 -12.86
CA THR A 459 19.12 26.21 -13.87
C THR A 459 20.48 25.72 -13.39
N LYS A 460 20.88 26.12 -12.18
CA LYS A 460 22.14 25.67 -11.57
C LYS A 460 22.16 24.15 -11.36
N PHE A 461 21.06 23.59 -10.91
CA PHE A 461 20.91 22.14 -10.76
C PHE A 461 21.22 21.42 -12.07
N GLN A 462 20.59 21.85 -13.17
CA GLN A 462 20.78 21.24 -14.48
C GLN A 462 22.25 21.33 -14.98
N GLU A 463 22.93 22.44 -14.68
CA GLU A 463 24.33 22.64 -15.03
C GLU A 463 25.29 21.77 -14.23
N ASN A 464 24.99 21.54 -12.96
CA ASN A 464 25.96 20.98 -12.00
C ASN A 464 25.69 19.51 -11.63
N PHE A 465 24.43 19.01 -11.70
CA PHE A 465 24.08 17.67 -11.26
C PHE A 465 24.99 16.59 -11.85
N ARG A 466 25.21 16.65 -13.16
CA ARG A 466 26.08 15.68 -13.84
C ARG A 466 27.55 15.85 -13.45
N ARG A 467 28.01 17.06 -13.29
CA ARG A 467 29.38 17.34 -12.87
C ARG A 467 29.67 16.73 -11.49
N GLU A 468 28.73 16.84 -10.59
CA GLU A 468 28.87 16.38 -9.20
C GLU A 468 28.68 14.86 -9.03
N LEU A 469 27.79 14.25 -9.79
CA LEU A 469 27.33 12.89 -9.51
C LEU A 469 27.60 11.88 -10.65
N PHE A 470 28.07 12.29 -11.81
CA PHE A 470 28.45 11.33 -12.84
C PHE A 470 29.79 10.68 -12.49
N ASN A 471 29.83 9.35 -12.48
CA ASN A 471 31.06 8.59 -12.29
C ASN A 471 31.63 8.16 -13.67
N PRO A 472 32.75 8.70 -14.12
CA PRO A 472 33.35 8.34 -15.42
C PRO A 472 33.83 6.88 -15.48
N GLU A 473 34.20 6.28 -14.34
CA GLU A 473 34.69 4.89 -14.29
C GLU A 473 33.53 3.89 -14.55
N THR A 474 32.39 4.11 -13.96
CA THR A 474 31.20 3.24 -14.15
C THR A 474 30.35 3.73 -15.31
N GLY A 475 30.45 5.00 -15.69
CA GLY A 475 29.67 5.63 -16.75
C GLY A 475 28.19 5.80 -16.44
N ILE A 476 27.81 5.92 -15.16
CA ILE A 476 26.45 6.13 -14.66
C ILE A 476 26.43 7.22 -13.58
N ILE A 477 25.25 7.60 -13.11
CA ILE A 477 25.09 8.49 -11.96
C ILE A 477 25.35 7.71 -10.67
N ALA A 478 26.25 8.21 -9.83
CA ALA A 478 26.59 7.66 -8.52
C ALA A 478 25.47 7.89 -7.49
N GLY A 479 25.59 7.26 -6.33
CA GLY A 479 24.66 7.42 -5.21
C GLY A 479 24.76 8.81 -4.58
N TRP A 480 25.97 9.20 -4.15
CA TRP A 480 26.19 10.50 -3.51
C TRP A 480 27.66 10.93 -3.59
N ARG A 481 27.87 12.23 -3.37
CA ARG A 481 29.18 12.81 -3.06
C ARG A 481 29.17 13.26 -1.61
N ASP A 482 30.12 12.78 -0.82
CA ASP A 482 30.22 13.15 0.60
C ASP A 482 30.82 14.56 0.79
N ALA A 483 30.81 15.06 2.02
CA ALA A 483 31.35 16.38 2.36
C ALA A 483 32.89 16.50 2.20
N LYS A 484 33.58 15.37 2.01
CA LYS A 484 35.04 15.36 1.71
C LYS A 484 35.30 15.33 0.21
N GLY A 485 34.22 15.32 -0.61
CA GLY A 485 34.31 15.29 -2.06
C GLY A 485 34.47 13.89 -2.66
N LEU A 486 34.41 12.82 -1.85
CA LEU A 486 34.48 11.45 -2.34
C LEU A 486 33.15 11.05 -2.96
N LEU A 487 33.23 10.45 -4.15
CA LEU A 487 32.05 9.94 -4.87
C LEU A 487 31.81 8.47 -4.50
N HIS A 488 30.61 8.19 -3.97
CA HIS A 488 30.21 6.85 -3.57
C HIS A 488 29.31 6.24 -4.64
N ASP A 489 29.82 5.20 -5.30
CA ASP A 489 29.12 4.52 -6.38
C ASP A 489 29.24 3.01 -6.23
N TYR A 490 28.09 2.40 -5.96
CA TYR A 490 27.93 0.94 -5.91
C TYR A 490 27.03 0.45 -7.05
N GLN A 491 27.10 1.17 -8.18
CA GLN A 491 26.28 0.90 -9.37
C GLN A 491 24.79 0.90 -9.01
N PHE A 492 24.34 1.97 -8.35
CA PHE A 492 22.94 2.16 -8.03
C PHE A 492 22.10 2.28 -9.28
N THR A 493 20.94 1.63 -9.29
CA THR A 493 20.06 1.56 -10.48
C THR A 493 19.13 2.76 -10.59
N PHE A 494 18.66 3.27 -9.46
CA PHE A 494 17.64 4.32 -9.39
C PHE A 494 18.16 5.74 -9.69
N PRO A 495 19.39 6.20 -9.34
CA PRO A 495 19.82 7.57 -9.60
C PRO A 495 19.80 7.94 -11.09
N THR A 496 20.36 7.08 -11.92
CA THR A 496 20.32 7.27 -13.38
C THR A 496 18.89 7.26 -13.91
N ALA A 497 18.06 6.31 -13.42
CA ALA A 497 16.67 6.19 -13.84
C ALA A 497 15.85 7.44 -13.47
N MET A 498 15.97 7.92 -12.23
CA MET A 498 15.32 9.15 -11.79
C MET A 498 15.81 10.37 -12.57
N ALA A 499 17.10 10.50 -12.82
CA ALA A 499 17.64 11.61 -13.61
C ALA A 499 17.09 11.64 -15.05
N VAL A 500 16.85 10.46 -15.65
CA VAL A 500 16.14 10.34 -16.94
C VAL A 500 14.69 10.77 -16.80
N ASN A 501 13.99 10.28 -15.77
CA ASN A 501 12.57 10.56 -15.55
C ASN A 501 12.30 12.05 -15.31
N GLU A 502 13.21 12.74 -14.63
CA GLU A 502 13.10 14.16 -14.35
C GLU A 502 13.67 15.05 -15.48
N GLY A 503 14.18 14.47 -16.56
CA GLY A 503 14.71 15.20 -17.71
C GLY A 503 16.05 15.88 -17.43
N VAL A 504 16.75 15.46 -16.38
CA VAL A 504 18.11 15.96 -16.05
C VAL A 504 19.14 15.39 -17.04
N LEU A 505 18.92 14.16 -17.50
CA LEU A 505 19.71 13.55 -18.57
C LEU A 505 18.96 13.60 -19.91
N THR A 506 19.68 13.81 -20.99
CA THR A 506 19.12 13.66 -22.34
C THR A 506 18.73 12.20 -22.60
N LYS A 507 17.83 11.97 -23.57
CA LYS A 507 17.44 10.60 -23.96
C LYS A 507 18.64 9.76 -24.40
N THR A 508 19.60 10.35 -25.09
CA THR A 508 20.80 9.66 -25.59
C THR A 508 21.72 9.24 -24.44
N GLU A 509 22.00 10.14 -23.52
CA GLU A 509 22.81 9.85 -22.33
C GLU A 509 22.15 8.81 -21.46
N GLY A 510 20.86 9.02 -21.11
CA GLY A 510 20.08 8.10 -20.31
C GLY A 510 20.02 6.70 -20.92
N ARG A 511 19.81 6.60 -22.25
CA ARG A 511 19.81 5.31 -22.95
C ARG A 511 21.14 4.57 -22.83
N ALA A 512 22.26 5.29 -22.97
CA ALA A 512 23.58 4.70 -22.82
C ALA A 512 23.84 4.20 -21.40
N MET A 513 23.49 5.01 -20.39
CA MET A 513 23.67 4.68 -18.97
C MET A 513 22.75 3.51 -18.55
N LEU A 514 21.49 3.51 -18.98
CA LEU A 514 20.54 2.43 -18.66
C LEU A 514 20.97 1.09 -19.28
N ARG A 515 21.54 1.09 -20.49
CA ARG A 515 22.12 -0.13 -21.07
C ARG A 515 23.30 -0.65 -20.27
N ARG A 516 24.13 0.23 -19.70
CA ARG A 516 25.20 -0.19 -18.77
C ARG A 516 24.63 -0.81 -17.50
N LEU A 517 23.60 -0.21 -16.92
CA LEU A 517 22.94 -0.76 -15.75
C LEU A 517 22.31 -2.13 -16.02
N LEU A 518 21.69 -2.32 -17.20
CA LEU A 518 21.19 -3.65 -17.62
C LEU A 518 22.33 -4.68 -17.71
N ALA A 519 23.52 -4.28 -18.21
CA ALA A 519 24.68 -5.15 -18.24
C ALA A 519 25.19 -5.46 -16.81
N TYR A 520 25.33 -4.45 -15.96
CA TYR A 520 25.74 -4.64 -14.56
C TYR A 520 24.79 -5.56 -13.79
N MET A 521 23.47 -5.39 -13.97
CA MET A 521 22.49 -6.30 -13.37
C MET A 521 22.68 -7.74 -13.85
N LYS A 522 22.91 -7.93 -15.14
CA LYS A 522 23.18 -9.26 -15.71
C LYS A 522 24.45 -9.87 -15.12
N ASP A 523 25.53 -9.12 -15.06
CA ASP A 523 26.83 -9.59 -14.54
C ASP A 523 26.77 -9.92 -13.05
N ALA A 524 25.94 -9.19 -12.28
CA ALA A 524 25.69 -9.46 -10.87
C ALA A 524 24.66 -10.60 -10.61
N GLY A 525 24.13 -11.20 -11.67
CA GLY A 525 23.20 -12.33 -11.56
C GLY A 525 21.73 -11.94 -11.39
N PHE A 526 21.35 -10.68 -11.69
CA PHE A 526 19.97 -10.18 -11.67
C PHE A 526 19.32 -10.17 -13.06
N GLY A 527 19.85 -10.88 -14.03
CA GLY A 527 19.41 -10.80 -15.43
C GLY A 527 17.96 -11.20 -15.71
N ASP A 528 17.31 -11.85 -14.77
CA ASP A 528 15.90 -12.23 -14.87
C ASP A 528 14.96 -11.08 -14.44
N ASN A 529 15.31 -10.29 -13.41
CA ASN A 529 14.56 -9.16 -12.86
C ASN A 529 13.09 -9.46 -12.50
N ARG A 530 12.72 -10.73 -12.33
CA ARG A 530 11.33 -11.14 -12.05
C ARG A 530 10.81 -10.67 -10.69
N TYR A 531 11.69 -10.36 -9.77
CA TYR A 531 11.35 -9.91 -8.42
C TYR A 531 11.49 -8.39 -8.23
N GLY A 532 11.77 -7.65 -9.30
CA GLY A 532 12.01 -6.22 -9.27
C GLY A 532 13.42 -5.85 -9.77
N ILE A 533 13.79 -4.62 -9.57
CA ILE A 533 15.12 -4.09 -9.90
C ILE A 533 15.91 -3.95 -8.61
N PRO A 534 17.18 -4.44 -8.56
CA PRO A 534 18.01 -4.26 -7.37
C PRO A 534 18.31 -2.78 -7.11
N GLY A 535 18.46 -2.40 -5.83
CA GLY A 535 18.88 -1.05 -5.46
C GLY A 535 20.26 -0.70 -6.03
N ASN A 536 21.17 -1.66 -5.96
CA ASN A 536 22.54 -1.58 -6.50
C ASN A 536 23.01 -2.93 -7.02
N THR A 537 24.08 -2.94 -7.83
CA THR A 537 24.61 -4.18 -8.44
C THR A 537 26.01 -4.53 -7.96
N LYS A 538 26.67 -3.64 -7.23
CA LYS A 538 27.96 -3.87 -6.59
C LYS A 538 27.76 -3.90 -5.06
N PRO A 539 28.27 -4.90 -4.32
CA PRO A 539 28.14 -4.98 -2.87
C PRO A 539 28.64 -3.72 -2.16
N ILE A 540 27.86 -3.22 -1.20
CA ILE A 540 28.28 -2.19 -0.27
C ILE A 540 28.88 -2.89 0.96
N PRO A 541 30.14 -2.62 1.32
CA PRO A 541 30.76 -3.26 2.47
C PRO A 541 30.07 -2.86 3.79
N LEU A 542 29.77 -3.85 4.63
CA LEU A 542 29.22 -3.61 5.95
C LEU A 542 30.19 -2.78 6.82
N GLY A 543 29.62 -1.81 7.56
CA GLY A 543 30.38 -0.93 8.43
C GLY A 543 31.14 0.18 7.73
N VAL A 544 31.04 0.32 6.39
CA VAL A 544 31.61 1.43 5.62
C VAL A 544 30.47 2.38 5.21
N ASP A 545 29.69 2.01 4.20
CA ASP A 545 28.59 2.80 3.67
C ASP A 545 27.23 2.11 3.85
N THR A 546 27.22 0.98 4.54
CA THR A 546 26.00 0.29 5.01
C THR A 546 26.30 -0.44 6.31
N PHE A 547 25.23 -0.82 7.02
CA PHE A 547 25.32 -1.59 8.26
C PHE A 547 24.26 -2.69 8.29
N ASP A 548 24.48 -3.70 9.12
CA ASP A 548 23.58 -4.84 9.25
C ASP A 548 22.44 -4.53 10.23
N TRP A 549 21.46 -3.81 9.73
CA TRP A 549 20.27 -3.56 10.51
C TRP A 549 19.31 -4.75 10.39
N ALA A 550 18.97 -5.34 11.52
CA ALA A 550 18.03 -6.46 11.57
C ALA A 550 18.37 -7.63 10.63
N PHE A 551 19.65 -7.89 10.40
CA PHE A 551 20.11 -8.91 9.45
C PHE A 551 19.79 -8.63 7.99
N MET A 552 19.45 -7.39 7.65
CA MET A 552 19.08 -6.97 6.31
C MET A 552 20.23 -6.33 5.51
N GLY A 553 21.32 -5.91 6.14
CA GLY A 553 22.40 -5.17 5.49
C GLY A 553 23.36 -5.99 4.61
N GLY A 554 23.34 -7.33 4.70
CA GLY A 554 24.23 -8.20 3.93
C GLY A 554 23.82 -8.30 2.46
N TRP A 555 24.81 -8.39 1.57
CA TRP A 555 24.61 -8.60 0.13
C TRP A 555 24.14 -10.04 -0.19
N PRO A 556 23.22 -10.24 -1.14
CA PRO A 556 22.35 -9.29 -1.83
C PRO A 556 20.95 -9.22 -1.16
N ARG A 557 20.79 -8.39 -0.16
CA ARG A 557 19.56 -8.33 0.64
C ARG A 557 19.14 -6.89 0.88
N TYR A 558 17.85 -6.68 1.06
CA TYR A 558 17.23 -5.40 1.38
C TYR A 558 17.79 -4.29 0.44
N GLU A 559 18.08 -3.12 0.95
CA GLU A 559 18.62 -2.01 0.17
C GLU A 559 20.02 -2.27 -0.43
N ASN A 560 20.79 -3.22 0.13
CA ASN A 560 22.09 -3.62 -0.40
C ASN A 560 21.95 -4.79 -1.39
N GLY A 561 21.41 -4.51 -2.57
CA GLY A 561 21.26 -5.46 -3.67
C GLY A 561 19.96 -6.28 -3.64
N GLY A 562 19.02 -5.98 -2.74
CA GLY A 562 17.67 -6.52 -2.84
C GLY A 562 16.90 -5.90 -4.02
N CYS A 563 15.92 -6.63 -4.53
CA CYS A 563 15.03 -6.20 -5.60
C CYS A 563 13.75 -5.60 -5.03
N CYS A 564 13.30 -4.47 -5.56
CA CYS A 564 12.11 -3.78 -5.11
C CYS A 564 11.25 -3.27 -6.28
N GLY A 565 9.94 -3.22 -6.07
CA GLY A 565 8.99 -2.67 -7.04
C GLY A 565 9.11 -1.15 -7.20
N MET A 566 9.56 -0.42 -6.19
CA MET A 566 9.80 1.02 -6.28
C MET A 566 11.01 1.33 -7.18
N THR A 567 12.13 0.63 -7.00
CA THR A 567 13.28 0.76 -7.90
C THR A 567 12.92 0.37 -9.32
N ALA A 568 12.08 -0.68 -9.47
CA ALA A 568 11.53 -1.09 -10.77
C ALA A 568 10.65 0.01 -11.39
N TRP A 569 9.82 0.71 -10.61
CA TRP A 569 9.00 1.81 -11.11
C TRP A 569 9.85 2.91 -11.75
N HIS A 570 10.90 3.36 -11.07
CA HIS A 570 11.82 4.36 -11.61
C HIS A 570 12.52 3.86 -12.87
N PHE A 571 13.00 2.63 -12.84
CA PHE A 571 13.80 2.04 -13.91
C PHE A 571 12.98 1.78 -15.18
N LEU A 572 11.78 1.21 -15.04
CA LEU A 572 10.88 0.94 -16.15
C LEU A 572 10.43 2.24 -16.84
N ASN A 573 10.01 3.25 -16.05
CA ASN A 573 9.66 4.56 -16.61
C ASN A 573 10.83 5.16 -17.41
N ALA A 574 12.05 5.02 -16.90
CA ALA A 574 13.23 5.52 -17.59
C ALA A 574 13.51 4.75 -18.90
N LEU A 575 13.38 3.42 -18.89
CA LEU A 575 13.53 2.60 -20.09
C LEU A 575 12.52 3.00 -21.17
N TYR A 576 11.24 3.13 -20.82
CA TYR A 576 10.19 3.60 -21.75
C TYR A 576 10.51 5.00 -22.29
N ARG A 577 10.92 5.91 -21.43
CA ARG A 577 11.22 7.30 -21.81
C ARG A 577 12.36 7.43 -22.80
N VAL A 578 13.35 6.55 -22.76
CA VAL A 578 14.49 6.55 -23.69
C VAL A 578 14.30 5.64 -24.91
N GLY A 579 13.12 5.00 -25.05
CA GLY A 579 12.81 4.10 -26.17
C GLY A 579 13.51 2.73 -26.09
N LEU A 580 13.64 2.18 -24.88
CA LEU A 580 14.04 0.80 -24.59
C LEU A 580 12.81 -0.03 -24.19
N GLU A 581 11.76 0.04 -25.02
CA GLU A 581 10.44 -0.54 -24.72
C GLU A 581 10.48 -2.06 -24.62
N LYS A 582 11.24 -2.72 -25.49
CA LYS A 582 11.36 -4.19 -25.48
C LYS A 582 11.97 -4.69 -24.18
N GLU A 583 13.00 -4.02 -23.69
CA GLU A 583 13.66 -4.33 -22.42
C GLU A 583 12.72 -4.03 -21.25
N ALA A 584 12.01 -2.92 -21.29
CA ALA A 584 11.04 -2.54 -20.27
C ALA A 584 9.88 -3.55 -20.18
N ASP A 585 9.24 -3.87 -21.30
CA ASP A 585 8.15 -4.86 -21.35
C ASP A 585 8.63 -6.24 -20.90
N GLY A 586 9.84 -6.62 -21.32
CA GLY A 586 10.42 -7.90 -20.92
C GLY A 586 10.60 -8.03 -19.40
N ILE A 587 10.94 -6.96 -18.70
CA ILE A 587 11.01 -6.92 -17.23
C ILE A 587 9.59 -6.83 -16.64
N TYR A 588 8.79 -5.89 -17.12
CA TYR A 588 7.46 -5.61 -16.59
C TYR A 588 6.55 -6.84 -16.58
N PHE A 589 6.40 -7.52 -17.72
CA PHE A 589 5.52 -8.68 -17.80
C PHE A 589 6.07 -9.89 -17.04
N ARG A 590 7.40 -10.07 -16.95
CA ARG A 590 7.96 -11.11 -16.04
C ARG A 590 7.66 -10.84 -14.58
N MET A 591 7.69 -9.58 -14.16
CA MET A 591 7.26 -9.23 -12.80
C MET A 591 5.78 -9.54 -12.60
N LEU A 592 4.91 -9.20 -13.56
CA LEU A 592 3.48 -9.53 -13.48
C LEU A 592 3.24 -11.03 -13.40
N ASP A 593 3.89 -11.82 -14.26
CA ASP A 593 3.79 -13.30 -14.26
C ASP A 593 4.27 -13.88 -12.93
N THR A 594 5.31 -13.31 -12.35
CA THR A 594 5.84 -13.74 -11.05
C THR A 594 4.81 -13.46 -9.95
N PHE A 595 4.20 -12.27 -9.94
CA PHE A 595 3.15 -11.94 -9.00
C PHE A 595 1.90 -12.80 -9.18
N GLU A 596 1.56 -13.18 -10.41
CA GLU A 596 0.44 -14.07 -10.69
C GLU A 596 0.71 -15.52 -10.24
N SER A 597 1.93 -15.99 -10.44
CA SER A 597 2.31 -17.40 -10.18
C SER A 597 2.84 -17.65 -8.76
N MET A 598 3.15 -16.60 -7.99
CA MET A 598 3.73 -16.79 -6.66
C MET A 598 2.75 -17.48 -5.72
N PRO A 599 3.23 -18.48 -4.96
CA PRO A 599 2.43 -19.03 -3.89
C PRO A 599 2.15 -17.96 -2.85
N THR A 600 0.90 -17.85 -2.44
CA THR A 600 0.43 -16.93 -1.41
C THR A 600 1.00 -17.24 -0.02
N HIS A 601 1.85 -18.25 0.08
CA HIS A 601 2.38 -18.78 1.32
C HIS A 601 3.90 -18.66 1.33
N SER A 602 4.46 -17.74 2.06
CA SER A 602 5.82 -17.89 2.58
C SER A 602 5.77 -18.78 3.81
N GLY A 603 6.79 -19.59 4.05
CA GLY A 603 6.79 -20.61 5.10
C GLY A 603 6.56 -20.10 6.54
N LEU A 604 6.55 -18.78 6.78
CA LEU A 604 6.27 -18.17 8.07
C LEU A 604 4.88 -17.51 8.13
N PHE A 605 4.40 -16.96 7.01
CA PHE A 605 3.11 -16.28 6.97
C PHE A 605 2.48 -16.47 5.58
N PRO A 606 1.34 -17.13 5.49
CA PRO A 606 0.63 -17.30 4.23
C PRO A 606 0.31 -15.96 3.57
N GLY A 607 0.57 -15.84 2.29
CA GLY A 607 0.20 -14.66 1.51
C GLY A 607 1.18 -13.47 1.53
N TYR A 608 2.27 -13.56 2.26
CA TYR A 608 3.22 -12.44 2.42
C TYR A 608 4.20 -12.26 1.26
N MET A 609 4.40 -13.26 0.45
CA MET A 609 5.40 -13.20 -0.63
C MET A 609 5.13 -12.07 -1.62
N GLU A 610 3.88 -11.83 -1.94
CA GLU A 610 3.49 -10.79 -2.90
C GLU A 610 3.56 -9.37 -2.31
N SER A 611 3.47 -9.24 -1.00
CA SER A 611 3.40 -7.95 -0.31
C SER A 611 4.73 -7.49 0.29
N CYS A 612 5.79 -8.28 0.20
CA CYS A 612 7.12 -7.87 0.66
C CYS A 612 7.71 -6.82 -0.27
N ASP A 613 8.25 -5.73 0.29
CA ASP A 613 8.85 -4.63 -0.47
C ASP A 613 10.18 -4.99 -1.11
N TRP A 614 11.01 -5.78 -0.43
CA TRP A 614 12.32 -6.20 -0.92
C TRP A 614 12.47 -7.72 -0.97
N ARG A 615 13.11 -8.19 -2.04
CA ARG A 615 13.44 -9.60 -2.24
C ARG A 615 14.88 -9.79 -2.68
N THR A 616 15.46 -10.91 -2.27
CA THR A 616 16.73 -11.34 -2.86
C THR A 616 16.56 -11.68 -4.34
N LYS A 617 17.64 -11.81 -5.08
CA LYS A 617 17.64 -12.27 -6.48
C LYS A 617 16.97 -13.64 -6.66
N ASP A 618 16.92 -14.45 -5.61
CA ASP A 618 16.31 -15.80 -5.62
C ASP A 618 14.84 -15.77 -5.14
N GLY A 619 14.29 -14.59 -4.86
CA GLY A 619 12.89 -14.39 -4.49
C GLY A 619 12.58 -14.50 -3.00
N ASN A 620 13.60 -14.68 -2.13
CA ASN A 620 13.37 -14.72 -0.70
C ASN A 620 13.07 -13.32 -0.14
N ASN A 621 12.14 -13.25 0.81
CA ASN A 621 11.84 -12.01 1.49
C ASN A 621 13.06 -11.50 2.26
N CYS A 622 13.38 -10.23 2.11
CA CYS A 622 14.48 -9.58 2.81
C CYS A 622 14.18 -8.12 3.18
N GLY A 623 12.93 -7.75 3.26
CA GLY A 623 12.46 -6.44 3.62
C GLY A 623 11.21 -6.51 4.48
N TYR A 624 10.44 -5.42 4.49
CA TYR A 624 9.19 -5.32 5.23
C TYR A 624 8.03 -5.98 4.47
N ASN A 625 7.09 -6.51 5.23
CA ASN A 625 5.84 -7.01 4.66
C ASN A 625 4.82 -5.86 4.57
N TYR A 626 3.93 -5.93 3.59
CA TYR A 626 2.81 -5.01 3.37
C TYR A 626 3.15 -3.58 2.97
N LEU A 627 4.37 -3.32 2.51
CA LEU A 627 4.67 -2.03 1.94
C LEU A 627 4.17 -1.98 0.50
N ALA A 628 3.47 -0.92 0.20
CA ALA A 628 2.92 -0.69 -1.12
C ALA A 628 3.99 -0.45 -2.18
N ASP A 629 5.22 -0.20 -1.78
CA ASP A 629 6.35 0.07 -2.67
C ASP A 629 6.63 -1.08 -3.63
N ASN A 630 6.31 -2.30 -3.22
CA ASN A 630 6.47 -3.46 -4.08
C ASN A 630 5.56 -3.43 -5.33
N TYR A 631 4.42 -2.75 -5.27
CA TYR A 631 3.45 -2.68 -6.37
C TYR A 631 3.60 -1.45 -7.26
N LEU A 632 4.51 -0.54 -6.95
CA LEU A 632 4.65 0.73 -7.70
C LEU A 632 5.00 0.53 -9.17
N PHE A 633 5.74 -0.53 -9.51
CA PHE A 633 6.07 -0.85 -10.89
C PHE A 633 4.84 -1.01 -11.79
N LEU A 634 3.69 -1.40 -11.22
CA LEU A 634 2.43 -1.55 -11.98
C LEU A 634 2.07 -0.26 -12.72
N ALA A 635 2.30 0.89 -12.07
CA ALA A 635 1.99 2.18 -12.66
C ALA A 635 2.88 2.51 -13.87
N ALA A 636 4.12 2.05 -13.91
CA ALA A 636 5.07 2.35 -14.99
C ALA A 636 4.59 1.76 -16.33
N GLY A 637 4.35 0.45 -16.37
CA GLY A 637 3.88 -0.21 -17.60
C GLY A 637 2.48 0.25 -17.99
N PHE A 638 1.58 0.39 -17.01
CA PHE A 638 0.23 0.85 -17.28
C PHE A 638 0.21 2.27 -17.87
N ALA A 639 0.97 3.21 -17.32
CA ALA A 639 1.07 4.57 -17.83
C ALA A 639 1.63 4.59 -19.27
N HIS A 640 2.66 3.81 -19.56
CA HIS A 640 3.24 3.71 -20.89
C HIS A 640 2.22 3.21 -21.91
N HIS A 641 1.56 2.10 -21.63
CA HIS A 641 0.56 1.52 -22.54
C HIS A 641 -0.72 2.37 -22.70
N LEU A 642 -1.00 3.25 -21.72
CA LEU A 642 -2.02 4.30 -21.88
C LEU A 642 -1.55 5.50 -22.72
N GLY A 643 -0.31 5.54 -23.17
CA GLY A 643 0.29 6.72 -23.79
C GLY A 643 0.47 7.90 -22.83
N LYS A 644 0.50 7.66 -21.53
CA LYS A 644 0.74 8.66 -20.48
C LYS A 644 2.17 8.51 -19.93
N SER A 645 2.85 9.61 -19.76
CA SER A 645 4.11 9.63 -19.01
C SER A 645 3.83 10.19 -17.61
N PRO A 646 4.48 9.70 -16.54
CA PRO A 646 4.46 10.35 -15.24
C PRO A 646 4.90 11.82 -15.40
N LYS A 647 4.16 12.76 -14.78
CA LYS A 647 4.45 14.20 -14.86
C LYS A 647 5.59 14.62 -13.96
#